data_27e904e0aeddaf20d99753fcd93d5962
#
_entry.id   27e904e0aeddaf20d99753fcd93d5962
#
_cell.length_a   1.000
_cell.length_b   1.000
_cell.length_c   1.000
_cell.angle_alpha   90.00
_cell.angle_beta   90.00
_cell.angle_gamma   90.00
#
_symmetry.space_group_name_H-M   'P 1'
#
loop_
_entity.id
_entity.type
_entity.pdbx_description
1 polymer ?
#
loop_
_entity_poly.entity_id
_entity_poly.type
_entity_poly.pdbx_seq_one_letter_code
_entity_poly.pdbx_strand_id
1 'polypeptide(L)'
;MSPWLPMSFLAAEDDSFYQHHGVDPVAIVRAFIYNLRNKASGGGQQGGSTITQQIIKQLLLSSERSYTRKMKEAILAYRLEHTVSKDDILQTYLNYIYLGQHSYGVEAAARTYFGKHASDITLAESAVIAGLPQAPSRYNPFRHPEAAKARQMYVLGRLRTLKWITEEQYQQAINEPLVYWSMPENRGGASKWYFEEARRLLVEFFTEENLRTLGIDTLKSGEEYVYTAGLTVRTAMDPVQQDAAGAALRRGLEELDKRQGWRGPVKKLSPAEVTEFREKSTFAPADLMGKAWVQAVVTAVDAKGARVLLGKGYTGYIPVANMSWARTPNRKISGWGAPAVRDARKVLNVNDLIMVSAAPVTVQAEGGKKGKAATKTVDFDPATASPQKPITLLLQQEPLVQGALASVETQSGDVVALIGGYQFGDSHFNRATQARRQPGSSFKPVVYSTALDFGFTPTSSVLDGPFVYVNPYTNEVWRPGNYEKNFRGIMPLYEALTLSRNTCTVRLAHKVGISNVIQRAKMLGLEPHFPQELSISLGAVAVSPLNLTQAYAAFANQGLGVRPRIITSITDNNGRELYRQDIQHWQAHTPQNAYQMATLLKNVVNSGTGSRARVDGHVIAGKTGTSNDENDAWFVGFSPSLVTGVYVGFDQLQSLGKQEQGGRTAAPIFRYYRSQIEDLYNDQPGITMQDGLAFQGVPGPGLSAIDNASEDPATGSSTPTAPDTSGGGEDLMRQMF
;
A
#
# COMPACT_ATOMS: atom_id res chain seq x y z
N MET A 1 24.71 12.16 -20.67
CA MET A 1 25.01 12.81 -19.37
C MET A 1 25.44 14.25 -19.64
N SER A 2 24.98 15.19 -18.82
CA SER A 2 25.43 16.60 -18.87
C SER A 2 26.94 16.68 -18.64
N PRO A 3 27.70 17.47 -19.41
CA PRO A 3 29.15 17.64 -19.25
C PRO A 3 29.52 18.26 -17.88
N TRP A 4 28.60 18.93 -17.26
CA TRP A 4 28.80 19.55 -15.94
C TRP A 4 28.94 18.54 -14.79
N LEU A 5 28.30 17.35 -14.92
CA LEU A 5 28.34 16.33 -13.88
C LEU A 5 29.77 15.81 -13.64
N PRO A 6 30.46 15.19 -14.62
CA PRO A 6 31.82 14.70 -14.40
C PRO A 6 32.77 15.82 -13.94
N MET A 7 32.67 17.03 -14.52
CA MET A 7 33.48 18.16 -14.10
C MET A 7 33.26 18.55 -12.63
N SER A 8 32.01 18.58 -12.18
CA SER A 8 31.67 18.92 -10.80
C SER A 8 32.19 17.87 -9.80
N PHE A 9 32.07 16.58 -10.14
CA PHE A 9 32.61 15.51 -9.30
C PHE A 9 34.13 15.54 -9.23
N LEU A 10 34.81 15.70 -10.35
CA LEU A 10 36.27 15.85 -10.38
C LEU A 10 36.75 17.04 -9.55
N ALA A 11 36.11 18.21 -9.70
CA ALA A 11 36.46 19.40 -8.94
C ALA A 11 36.20 19.25 -7.43
N ALA A 12 35.19 18.51 -7.03
CA ALA A 12 34.79 18.31 -5.65
C ALA A 12 35.59 17.22 -4.92
N GLU A 13 35.96 16.16 -5.59
CA GLU A 13 36.50 14.92 -4.99
C GLU A 13 37.94 14.62 -5.41
N ASP A 14 38.36 14.93 -6.65
CA ASP A 14 39.66 14.50 -7.19
C ASP A 14 40.08 15.36 -8.40
N ASP A 15 40.56 16.59 -8.17
CA ASP A 15 40.91 17.54 -9.22
C ASP A 15 42.16 17.13 -10.05
N SER A 16 42.94 16.19 -9.54
CA SER A 16 44.15 15.62 -10.20
C SER A 16 43.90 14.21 -10.77
N PHE A 17 42.63 13.77 -10.89
CA PHE A 17 42.25 12.40 -11.27
C PHE A 17 43.01 11.88 -12.49
N TYR A 18 43.13 12.66 -13.55
CA TYR A 18 43.84 12.25 -14.78
C TYR A 18 45.38 12.33 -14.69
N GLN A 19 45.93 12.82 -13.57
CA GLN A 19 47.39 13.04 -13.40
C GLN A 19 48.08 11.98 -12.53
N HIS A 20 47.35 11.37 -11.59
CA HIS A 20 47.89 10.33 -10.71
C HIS A 20 47.54 8.91 -11.17
N HIS A 21 48.14 7.88 -10.55
CA HIS A 21 47.92 6.48 -10.82
C HIS A 21 47.29 5.77 -9.61
N GLY A 22 46.00 6.03 -9.36
CA GLY A 22 45.20 5.39 -8.31
C GLY A 22 45.31 6.02 -6.93
N VAL A 23 46.43 6.62 -6.61
CA VAL A 23 46.70 7.29 -5.32
C VAL A 23 47.36 8.66 -5.62
N ASP A 24 46.88 9.71 -4.94
CA ASP A 24 47.49 11.05 -5.01
C ASP A 24 48.31 11.33 -3.73
N PRO A 25 49.63 11.16 -3.74
CA PRO A 25 50.48 11.47 -2.58
C PRO A 25 50.45 12.93 -2.16
N VAL A 26 50.27 13.85 -3.12
CA VAL A 26 50.23 15.29 -2.85
C VAL A 26 48.97 15.66 -2.11
N ALA A 27 47.81 15.11 -2.54
CA ALA A 27 46.55 15.31 -1.84
C ALA A 27 46.56 14.72 -0.42
N ILE A 28 47.19 13.57 -0.20
CA ILE A 28 47.36 12.96 1.12
C ILE A 28 48.15 13.86 2.05
N VAL A 29 49.31 14.38 1.59
CA VAL A 29 50.13 15.29 2.38
C VAL A 29 49.39 16.61 2.66
N ARG A 30 48.70 17.17 1.66
CA ARG A 30 47.90 18.37 1.79
C ARG A 30 46.79 18.19 2.84
N ALA A 31 46.05 17.09 2.77
CA ALA A 31 44.99 16.76 3.72
C ALA A 31 45.56 16.57 5.15
N PHE A 32 46.71 15.92 5.29
CA PHE A 32 47.39 15.76 6.58
C PHE A 32 47.76 17.10 7.22
N ILE A 33 48.42 17.98 6.46
CA ILE A 33 48.81 19.34 6.95
C ILE A 33 47.56 20.15 7.32
N TYR A 34 46.52 20.12 6.50
CA TYR A 34 45.25 20.80 6.75
C TYR A 34 44.59 20.31 8.06
N ASN A 35 44.50 18.99 8.23
CA ASN A 35 43.88 18.37 9.41
C ASN A 35 44.70 18.66 10.68
N LEU A 36 46.04 18.74 10.57
CA LEU A 36 46.90 19.08 11.69
C LEU A 36 46.69 20.54 12.14
N ARG A 37 46.55 21.47 11.18
CA ARG A 37 46.29 22.89 11.45
C ARG A 37 44.90 23.13 12.05
N ASN A 38 43.89 22.39 11.58
CA ASN A 38 42.52 22.61 12.02
C ASN A 38 42.11 21.78 13.24
N LYS A 39 42.94 20.86 13.71
CA LYS A 39 42.69 20.06 14.92
C LYS A 39 42.55 20.94 16.18
N ALA A 40 43.21 22.10 16.18
CA ALA A 40 43.17 23.08 17.28
C ALA A 40 41.96 24.02 17.24
N SER A 41 41.25 24.13 16.08
CA SER A 41 40.14 25.08 15.85
C SER A 41 38.77 24.43 15.68
N GLY A 42 38.65 23.11 15.87
CA GLY A 42 37.34 22.39 15.74
C GLY A 42 36.80 22.32 14.30
N GLY A 43 37.64 22.61 13.30
CA GLY A 43 37.24 22.58 11.90
C GLY A 43 37.10 21.16 11.32
N GLY A 44 36.33 21.03 10.23
CA GLY A 44 36.08 19.76 9.57
C GLY A 44 37.37 19.11 9.00
N GLN A 45 37.42 17.78 8.97
CA GLN A 45 38.54 17.04 8.40
C GLN A 45 38.45 17.00 6.85
N GLN A 46 39.60 17.24 6.18
CA GLN A 46 39.72 17.08 4.73
C GLN A 46 40.19 15.65 4.40
N GLY A 47 39.52 15.00 3.45
CA GLY A 47 39.91 13.66 2.94
C GLY A 47 40.91 13.79 1.79
N GLY A 48 41.86 12.87 1.72
CA GLY A 48 42.85 12.77 0.62
C GLY A 48 42.69 11.44 -0.15
N SER A 49 41.46 10.91 -0.29
CA SER A 49 41.20 9.67 -1.05
C SER A 49 40.77 10.00 -2.47
N THR A 50 41.34 9.32 -3.45
CA THR A 50 41.02 9.49 -4.86
C THR A 50 39.68 8.82 -5.22
N ILE A 51 39.09 9.21 -6.36
CA ILE A 51 37.88 8.56 -6.94
C ILE A 51 38.13 7.05 -7.08
N THR A 52 39.28 6.63 -7.57
CA THR A 52 39.62 5.21 -7.72
C THR A 52 39.62 4.46 -6.38
N GLN A 53 40.16 5.07 -5.33
CA GLN A 53 40.11 4.50 -3.97
C GLN A 53 38.66 4.43 -3.42
N GLN A 54 37.81 5.39 -3.77
CA GLN A 54 36.40 5.37 -3.36
C GLN A 54 35.63 4.23 -4.03
N ILE A 55 35.88 3.94 -5.33
CA ILE A 55 35.31 2.78 -6.04
C ILE A 55 35.74 1.49 -5.37
N ILE A 56 37.05 1.28 -5.16
CA ILE A 56 37.58 0.08 -4.51
C ILE A 56 36.94 -0.14 -3.15
N LYS A 57 36.81 0.93 -2.36
CA LYS A 57 36.16 0.87 -1.06
C LYS A 57 34.70 0.41 -1.16
N GLN A 58 33.96 0.89 -2.15
CA GLN A 58 32.52 0.60 -2.29
C GLN A 58 32.24 -0.76 -2.91
N LEU A 59 33.05 -1.19 -3.89
CA LEU A 59 32.76 -2.39 -4.67
C LEU A 59 33.48 -3.64 -4.17
N LEU A 60 34.63 -3.50 -3.51
CA LEU A 60 35.50 -4.65 -3.22
C LEU A 60 35.86 -4.84 -1.74
N LEU A 61 35.57 -3.88 -0.86
CA LEU A 61 36.03 -3.95 0.52
C LEU A 61 34.89 -3.83 1.53
N SER A 62 35.04 -4.53 2.67
CA SER A 62 34.09 -4.45 3.79
C SER A 62 34.09 -3.08 4.49
N SER A 63 33.01 -2.78 5.25
CA SER A 63 32.80 -1.52 5.94
C SER A 63 33.73 -1.26 7.14
N GLU A 64 34.57 -2.21 7.53
CA GLU A 64 35.47 -2.09 8.68
C GLU A 64 36.52 -0.99 8.49
N ARG A 65 36.68 -0.13 9.50
CA ARG A 65 37.68 0.93 9.51
C ARG A 65 39.00 0.42 10.08
N SER A 66 39.95 0.02 9.20
CA SER A 66 41.28 -0.42 9.61
C SER A 66 42.38 0.16 8.70
N TYR A 67 43.58 0.32 9.24
CA TYR A 67 44.75 0.72 8.44
C TYR A 67 45.07 -0.31 7.36
N THR A 68 44.87 -1.59 7.66
CA THR A 68 45.04 -2.70 6.70
C THR A 68 44.11 -2.55 5.49
N ARG A 69 42.86 -2.16 5.72
CA ARG A 69 41.92 -1.87 4.62
C ARG A 69 42.41 -0.69 3.78
N LYS A 70 42.90 0.38 4.40
CA LYS A 70 43.38 1.56 3.67
C LYS A 70 44.61 1.25 2.80
N MET A 71 45.48 0.36 3.26
CA MET A 71 46.58 -0.17 2.41
C MET A 71 46.07 -1.00 1.24
N LYS A 72 45.08 -1.88 1.47
CA LYS A 72 44.45 -2.64 0.40
C LYS A 72 43.78 -1.74 -0.63
N GLU A 73 43.06 -0.71 -0.19
CA GLU A 73 42.46 0.30 -1.08
C GLU A 73 43.52 0.92 -2.01
N ALA A 74 44.65 1.34 -1.47
CA ALA A 74 45.70 1.98 -2.22
C ALA A 74 46.35 1.03 -3.26
N ILE A 75 46.67 -0.22 -2.86
CA ILE A 75 47.25 -1.23 -3.73
C ILE A 75 46.29 -1.59 -4.86
N LEU A 76 45.03 -1.83 -4.53
CA LEU A 76 44.02 -2.20 -5.52
C LEU A 76 43.71 -1.04 -6.47
N ALA A 77 43.65 0.22 -5.96
CA ALA A 77 43.48 1.39 -6.80
C ALA A 77 44.60 1.57 -7.81
N TYR A 78 45.87 1.36 -7.40
CA TYR A 78 47.00 1.38 -8.28
C TYR A 78 46.90 0.29 -9.37
N ARG A 79 46.54 -0.94 -8.98
CA ARG A 79 46.37 -2.06 -9.93
C ARG A 79 45.22 -1.83 -10.91
N LEU A 80 44.08 -1.29 -10.43
CA LEU A 80 42.92 -1.03 -11.27
C LEU A 80 43.25 -0.04 -12.39
N GLU A 81 43.98 1.02 -12.10
CA GLU A 81 44.37 2.01 -13.11
C GLU A 81 45.41 1.55 -14.12
N HIS A 82 46.04 0.40 -13.87
CA HIS A 82 46.91 -0.26 -14.87
C HIS A 82 46.14 -1.18 -15.83
N THR A 83 44.89 -1.51 -15.50
CA THR A 83 44.10 -2.47 -16.27
C THR A 83 42.83 -1.83 -16.87
N VAL A 84 42.35 -0.74 -16.30
CA VAL A 84 41.11 -0.07 -16.68
C VAL A 84 41.40 1.41 -16.99
N SER A 85 40.78 1.94 -18.02
CA SER A 85 40.98 3.36 -18.41
C SER A 85 40.42 4.32 -17.35
N LYS A 86 40.96 5.52 -17.27
CA LYS A 86 40.47 6.59 -16.40
C LYS A 86 39.01 6.92 -16.66
N ASP A 87 38.59 6.92 -17.93
CA ASP A 87 37.23 7.23 -18.32
C ASP A 87 36.25 6.13 -17.86
N ASP A 88 36.62 4.86 -17.98
CA ASP A 88 35.81 3.74 -17.50
C ASP A 88 35.71 3.74 -15.97
N ILE A 89 36.79 4.11 -15.28
CA ILE A 89 36.79 4.28 -13.81
C ILE A 89 35.84 5.42 -13.41
N LEU A 90 35.93 6.58 -14.07
CA LEU A 90 35.04 7.70 -13.79
C LEU A 90 33.58 7.38 -14.11
N GLN A 91 33.32 6.73 -15.24
CA GLN A 91 31.98 6.25 -15.61
C GLN A 91 31.42 5.30 -14.55
N THR A 92 32.23 4.34 -14.10
CA THR A 92 31.84 3.42 -13.02
C THR A 92 31.54 4.18 -11.74
N TYR A 93 32.40 5.13 -11.34
CA TYR A 93 32.14 5.95 -10.16
C TYR A 93 30.82 6.69 -10.23
N LEU A 94 30.56 7.40 -11.32
CA LEU A 94 29.33 8.17 -11.52
C LEU A 94 28.07 7.32 -11.56
N ASN A 95 28.18 6.02 -11.91
CA ASN A 95 27.07 5.10 -11.93
C ASN A 95 26.78 4.42 -10.57
N TYR A 96 27.80 4.29 -9.69
CA TYR A 96 27.67 3.52 -8.46
C TYR A 96 27.75 4.30 -7.15
N ILE A 97 28.22 5.57 -7.19
CA ILE A 97 28.37 6.36 -5.97
C ILE A 97 27.00 6.60 -5.28
N TYR A 98 26.96 6.39 -3.95
CA TYR A 98 25.77 6.68 -3.16
C TYR A 98 25.61 8.19 -2.92
N LEU A 99 24.47 8.74 -3.31
CA LEU A 99 24.18 10.18 -3.31
C LEU A 99 23.03 10.56 -2.36
N GLY A 100 22.66 9.67 -1.45
CA GLY A 100 21.55 9.92 -0.53
C GLY A 100 20.16 9.59 -1.12
N GLN A 101 19.11 9.63 -0.29
CA GLN A 101 17.73 9.34 -0.70
C GLN A 101 17.62 8.03 -1.52
N HIS A 102 18.35 6.99 -1.11
CA HIS A 102 18.44 5.70 -1.81
C HIS A 102 18.91 5.80 -3.27
N SER A 103 19.54 6.92 -3.67
CA SER A 103 20.02 7.12 -5.03
C SER A 103 21.47 6.66 -5.17
N TYR A 104 21.68 5.67 -6.02
CA TYR A 104 22.99 5.21 -6.45
C TYR A 104 23.22 5.64 -7.89
N GLY A 105 24.31 6.36 -8.13
CA GLY A 105 24.66 6.97 -9.42
C GLY A 105 23.92 8.27 -9.74
N VAL A 106 24.53 9.02 -10.69
CA VAL A 106 24.10 10.38 -11.03
C VAL A 106 22.74 10.46 -11.73
N GLU A 107 22.34 9.43 -12.49
CA GLU A 107 21.03 9.39 -13.12
C GLU A 107 19.92 9.25 -12.07
N ALA A 108 20.09 8.35 -11.10
CA ALA A 108 19.14 8.19 -10.01
C ALA A 108 19.05 9.47 -9.16
N ALA A 109 20.19 10.11 -8.87
CA ALA A 109 20.22 11.35 -8.13
C ALA A 109 19.56 12.51 -8.89
N ALA A 110 19.81 12.66 -10.20
CA ALA A 110 19.18 13.67 -11.03
C ALA A 110 17.64 13.54 -11.02
N ARG A 111 17.13 12.34 -11.13
CA ARG A 111 15.69 12.05 -11.03
C ARG A 111 15.15 12.32 -9.64
N THR A 112 15.86 11.88 -8.60
CA THR A 112 15.40 12.02 -7.21
C THR A 112 15.38 13.47 -6.74
N TYR A 113 16.41 14.23 -7.06
CA TYR A 113 16.53 15.61 -6.55
C TYR A 113 15.90 16.66 -7.45
N PHE A 114 15.85 16.44 -8.77
CA PHE A 114 15.41 17.43 -9.74
C PHE A 114 14.32 16.94 -10.70
N GLY A 115 13.96 15.67 -10.69
CA GLY A 115 12.95 15.09 -11.62
C GLY A 115 13.41 15.10 -13.08
N LYS A 116 14.72 15.15 -13.33
CA LYS A 116 15.35 15.29 -14.65
C LYS A 116 16.24 14.11 -14.97
N HIS A 117 16.54 13.91 -16.26
CA HIS A 117 17.63 13.01 -16.66
C HIS A 117 19.00 13.67 -16.38
N ALA A 118 20.02 12.84 -16.17
CA ALA A 118 21.40 13.31 -15.98
C ALA A 118 21.93 14.09 -17.20
N SER A 119 21.31 13.98 -18.39
CA SER A 119 21.61 14.79 -19.57
C SER A 119 21.15 16.23 -19.43
N ASP A 120 20.09 16.48 -18.63
CA ASP A 120 19.35 17.74 -18.62
C ASP A 120 19.67 18.60 -17.37
N ILE A 121 20.63 18.13 -16.57
CA ILE A 121 21.08 18.77 -15.33
C ILE A 121 21.93 20.02 -15.67
N THR A 122 21.60 21.15 -15.04
CA THR A 122 22.36 22.41 -15.16
C THR A 122 23.68 22.37 -14.38
N LEU A 123 24.53 23.37 -14.56
CA LEU A 123 25.76 23.52 -13.79
C LEU A 123 25.45 23.66 -12.27
N ALA A 124 24.45 24.45 -11.93
CA ALA A 124 24.03 24.66 -10.54
C ALA A 124 23.53 23.37 -9.89
N GLU A 125 22.72 22.60 -10.59
CA GLU A 125 22.19 21.30 -10.14
C GLU A 125 23.30 20.24 -10.05
N SER A 126 24.22 20.21 -11.03
CA SER A 126 25.38 19.32 -11.02
C SER A 126 26.27 19.54 -9.80
N ALA A 127 26.48 20.79 -9.39
CA ALA A 127 27.25 21.12 -8.21
C ALA A 127 26.58 20.67 -6.90
N VAL A 128 25.25 20.64 -6.84
CA VAL A 128 24.53 20.05 -5.70
C VAL A 128 24.77 18.54 -5.64
N ILE A 129 24.56 17.83 -6.75
CA ILE A 129 24.75 16.37 -6.80
C ILE A 129 26.20 15.98 -6.45
N ALA A 130 27.18 16.68 -7.03
CA ALA A 130 28.60 16.44 -6.76
C ALA A 130 29.03 16.81 -5.34
N GLY A 131 28.24 17.58 -4.63
CA GLY A 131 28.45 17.89 -3.21
C GLY A 131 28.05 16.78 -2.24
N LEU A 132 27.21 15.83 -2.65
CA LEU A 132 26.60 14.83 -1.79
C LEU A 132 27.56 13.73 -1.28
N PRO A 133 28.51 13.19 -2.07
CA PRO A 133 29.31 12.03 -1.67
C PRO A 133 29.99 12.15 -0.33
N GLN A 134 30.44 13.34 0.04
CA GLN A 134 31.16 13.60 1.28
C GLN A 134 30.32 13.27 2.53
N ALA A 135 29.03 13.63 2.53
CA ALA A 135 28.09 13.35 3.62
C ALA A 135 26.64 13.45 3.12
N PRO A 136 26.10 12.42 2.44
CA PRO A 136 24.79 12.50 1.77
C PRO A 136 23.63 12.89 2.69
N SER A 137 23.66 12.44 3.95
CA SER A 137 22.62 12.79 4.92
C SER A 137 22.72 14.25 5.39
N ARG A 138 23.93 14.79 5.53
CA ARG A 138 24.17 16.16 5.99
C ARG A 138 23.88 17.21 4.91
N TYR A 139 24.17 16.89 3.66
CA TYR A 139 23.98 17.78 2.52
C TYR A 139 22.69 17.52 1.74
N ASN A 140 21.77 16.77 2.34
CA ASN A 140 20.46 16.51 1.76
C ASN A 140 19.66 17.82 1.63
N PRO A 141 19.31 18.27 0.41
CA PRO A 141 18.66 19.57 0.21
C PRO A 141 17.24 19.63 0.76
N PHE A 142 16.56 18.49 0.92
CA PHE A 142 15.22 18.42 1.51
C PHE A 142 15.23 18.59 3.04
N ARG A 143 16.29 18.12 3.71
CA ARG A 143 16.40 18.16 5.18
C ARG A 143 17.26 19.32 5.69
N HIS A 144 18.28 19.68 4.92
CA HIS A 144 19.29 20.67 5.30
C HIS A 144 19.63 21.62 4.15
N PRO A 145 18.64 22.44 3.67
CA PRO A 145 18.79 23.27 2.47
C PRO A 145 19.99 24.25 2.55
N GLU A 146 20.25 24.83 3.72
CA GLU A 146 21.38 25.75 3.91
C GLU A 146 22.75 25.04 3.79
N ALA A 147 22.86 23.84 4.37
CA ALA A 147 24.08 23.04 4.27
C ALA A 147 24.31 22.56 2.83
N ALA A 148 23.25 22.18 2.12
CA ALA A 148 23.29 21.82 0.71
C ALA A 148 23.74 23.01 -0.16
N LYS A 149 23.18 24.20 0.06
CA LYS A 149 23.57 25.44 -0.65
C LYS A 149 25.04 25.80 -0.38
N ALA A 150 25.47 25.75 0.87
CA ALA A 150 26.89 26.02 1.22
C ALA A 150 27.82 25.00 0.52
N ARG A 151 27.43 23.74 0.43
CA ARG A 151 28.23 22.71 -0.26
C ARG A 151 28.20 22.89 -1.79
N GLN A 152 27.07 23.27 -2.39
CA GLN A 152 26.99 23.68 -3.79
C GLN A 152 27.98 24.82 -4.11
N MET A 153 27.95 25.87 -3.27
CA MET A 153 28.86 27.02 -3.45
C MET A 153 30.34 26.60 -3.35
N TYR A 154 30.66 25.65 -2.48
CA TYR A 154 32.00 25.08 -2.42
C TYR A 154 32.42 24.44 -3.74
N VAL A 155 31.56 23.58 -4.32
CA VAL A 155 31.84 22.88 -5.59
C VAL A 155 31.99 23.89 -6.73
N LEU A 156 31.07 24.85 -6.86
CA LEU A 156 31.17 25.93 -7.86
C LEU A 156 32.44 26.77 -7.68
N GLY A 157 32.80 27.08 -6.44
CA GLY A 157 34.02 27.78 -6.12
C GLY A 157 35.30 27.01 -6.52
N ARG A 158 35.26 25.66 -6.39
CA ARG A 158 36.37 24.81 -6.86
C ARG A 158 36.47 24.84 -8.39
N LEU A 159 35.36 24.67 -9.10
CA LEU A 159 35.32 24.75 -10.58
C LEU A 159 35.89 26.07 -11.08
N ARG A 160 35.54 27.20 -10.43
CA ARG A 160 36.07 28.52 -10.77
C ARG A 160 37.58 28.62 -10.47
N THR A 161 38.04 28.16 -9.31
CA THR A 161 39.45 28.18 -8.93
C THR A 161 40.31 27.37 -9.88
N LEU A 162 39.78 26.23 -10.38
CA LEU A 162 40.46 25.41 -11.39
C LEU A 162 40.34 25.96 -12.80
N LYS A 163 39.63 27.10 -12.99
CA LYS A 163 39.36 27.73 -14.30
C LYS A 163 38.62 26.82 -15.28
N TRP A 164 37.80 25.89 -14.78
CA TRP A 164 36.99 25.03 -15.59
C TRP A 164 35.65 25.66 -15.96
N ILE A 165 35.25 26.72 -15.25
CA ILE A 165 34.11 27.59 -15.58
C ILE A 165 34.57 29.06 -15.54
N THR A 166 33.85 29.91 -16.30
CA THR A 166 34.10 31.37 -16.29
C THR A 166 33.48 32.05 -15.05
N GLU A 167 33.82 33.29 -14.80
CA GLU A 167 33.21 34.05 -13.71
C GLU A 167 31.71 34.26 -13.96
N GLU A 168 31.32 34.49 -15.20
CA GLU A 168 29.91 34.66 -15.61
C GLU A 168 29.12 33.39 -15.34
N GLN A 169 29.66 32.21 -15.71
CA GLN A 169 29.04 30.91 -15.44
C GLN A 169 28.88 30.62 -13.94
N TYR A 170 29.94 31.02 -13.16
CA TYR A 170 29.90 30.91 -11.72
C TYR A 170 28.79 31.76 -11.11
N GLN A 171 28.68 33.03 -11.50
CA GLN A 171 27.64 33.94 -11.00
C GLN A 171 26.24 33.50 -11.43
N GLN A 172 26.08 33.02 -12.67
CA GLN A 172 24.83 32.49 -13.14
C GLN A 172 24.40 31.26 -12.30
N ALA A 173 25.29 30.30 -12.07
CA ALA A 173 25.00 29.10 -11.30
C ALA A 173 24.69 29.34 -9.82
N ILE A 174 25.35 30.33 -9.17
CA ILE A 174 25.04 30.69 -7.79
C ILE A 174 23.63 31.28 -7.65
N ASN A 175 23.23 32.12 -8.62
CA ASN A 175 21.95 32.84 -8.60
C ASN A 175 20.82 32.05 -9.23
N GLU A 176 21.09 30.89 -9.85
CA GLU A 176 20.07 30.02 -10.40
C GLU A 176 19.13 29.50 -9.29
N PRO A 177 17.81 29.73 -9.40
CA PRO A 177 16.85 29.21 -8.44
C PRO A 177 16.75 27.69 -8.59
N LEU A 178 17.17 26.95 -7.57
CA LEU A 178 17.08 25.50 -7.56
C LEU A 178 15.65 25.06 -7.16
N VAL A 179 14.99 24.36 -8.05
CA VAL A 179 13.70 23.73 -7.78
C VAL A 179 13.94 22.25 -7.51
N TYR A 180 13.90 21.88 -6.25
CA TYR A 180 13.99 20.46 -5.89
C TYR A 180 12.67 19.77 -6.15
N TRP A 181 12.76 18.64 -6.84
CA TRP A 181 11.60 17.82 -7.13
C TRP A 181 11.28 16.97 -5.90
N SER A 182 10.43 17.46 -5.03
CA SER A 182 9.78 16.60 -4.06
C SER A 182 8.66 15.87 -4.78
N MET A 183 8.70 14.54 -4.84
CA MET A 183 7.45 13.82 -5.05
C MET A 183 6.46 14.41 -4.04
N PRO A 184 5.30 14.93 -4.48
CA PRO A 184 4.30 15.41 -3.56
C PRO A 184 4.04 14.27 -2.57
N GLU A 185 4.28 14.47 -1.28
CA GLU A 185 4.05 13.45 -0.24
C GLU A 185 2.64 12.86 -0.34
N ASN A 186 1.70 13.62 -0.87
CA ASN A 186 0.32 13.21 -1.10
C ASN A 186 0.09 12.34 -2.36
N ARG A 187 0.99 12.34 -3.36
CA ARG A 187 0.87 11.43 -4.52
C ARG A 187 1.67 10.13 -4.37
N GLY A 188 2.64 10.09 -3.48
CA GLY A 188 3.44 8.88 -3.23
C GLY A 188 2.96 8.02 -2.06
N GLY A 189 2.01 8.50 -1.24
CA GLY A 189 1.60 7.81 -0.02
C GLY A 189 0.98 6.44 -0.26
N ALA A 190 0.03 6.35 -1.18
CA ALA A 190 -0.64 5.12 -1.55
C ALA A 190 0.26 4.19 -2.38
N SER A 191 1.05 4.73 -3.31
CA SER A 191 1.95 3.97 -4.18
C SER A 191 3.08 3.28 -3.41
N LYS A 192 3.49 3.79 -2.24
CA LYS A 192 4.54 3.18 -1.40
C LYS A 192 4.24 1.73 -1.02
N TRP A 193 2.97 1.38 -0.77
CA TRP A 193 2.55 0.01 -0.51
C TRP A 193 2.85 -0.91 -1.69
N TYR A 194 2.55 -0.45 -2.90
CA TYR A 194 2.76 -1.20 -4.12
C TYR A 194 4.25 -1.34 -4.43
N PHE A 195 5.02 -0.27 -4.29
CA PHE A 195 6.47 -0.28 -4.49
C PHE A 195 7.18 -1.23 -3.53
N GLU A 196 6.82 -1.19 -2.26
CA GLU A 196 7.44 -2.09 -1.27
C GLU A 196 7.10 -3.56 -1.55
N GLU A 197 5.88 -3.85 -1.98
CA GLU A 197 5.50 -5.19 -2.40
C GLU A 197 6.29 -5.64 -3.63
N ALA A 198 6.39 -4.80 -4.65
CA ALA A 198 7.19 -5.10 -5.83
C ALA A 198 8.67 -5.31 -5.46
N ARG A 199 9.24 -4.47 -4.58
CA ARG A 199 10.61 -4.62 -4.08
C ARG A 199 10.80 -5.98 -3.38
N ARG A 200 9.87 -6.36 -2.50
CA ARG A 200 9.90 -7.63 -1.80
C ARG A 200 9.88 -8.82 -2.76
N LEU A 201 8.99 -8.77 -3.74
CA LEU A 201 8.91 -9.80 -4.78
C LEU A 201 10.17 -9.88 -5.64
N LEU A 202 10.82 -8.74 -5.94
CA LEU A 202 12.09 -8.73 -6.66
C LEU A 202 13.20 -9.41 -5.84
N VAL A 203 13.30 -9.11 -4.55
CA VAL A 203 14.30 -9.75 -3.67
C VAL A 203 14.05 -11.26 -3.58
N GLU A 204 12.79 -11.68 -3.50
CA GLU A 204 12.43 -13.10 -3.52
C GLU A 204 12.72 -13.76 -4.88
N PHE A 205 12.56 -13.03 -5.99
CA PHE A 205 12.83 -13.54 -7.34
C PHE A 205 14.34 -13.70 -7.61
N PHE A 206 15.17 -12.72 -7.27
CA PHE A 206 16.60 -12.75 -7.54
C PHE A 206 17.39 -13.57 -6.49
N THR A 207 17.04 -14.86 -6.35
CA THR A 207 17.87 -15.81 -5.59
C THR A 207 19.16 -16.13 -6.35
N GLU A 208 20.17 -16.69 -5.68
CA GLU A 208 21.40 -17.15 -6.34
C GLU A 208 21.12 -18.15 -7.46
N GLU A 209 20.15 -19.02 -7.26
CA GLU A 209 19.74 -20.03 -8.25
C GLU A 209 19.13 -19.38 -9.48
N ASN A 210 18.22 -18.41 -9.30
CA ASN A 210 17.62 -17.67 -10.41
C ASN A 210 18.64 -16.81 -11.16
N LEU A 211 19.56 -16.16 -10.47
CA LEU A 211 20.63 -15.40 -11.11
C LEU A 211 21.46 -16.30 -12.03
N ARG A 212 21.81 -17.50 -11.57
CA ARG A 212 22.53 -18.49 -12.40
C ARG A 212 21.69 -18.95 -13.61
N THR A 213 20.41 -19.25 -13.40
CA THR A 213 19.49 -19.66 -14.47
C THR A 213 19.34 -18.58 -15.55
N LEU A 214 19.31 -17.30 -15.13
CA LEU A 214 19.29 -16.16 -16.03
C LEU A 214 20.64 -15.88 -16.71
N GLY A 215 21.70 -16.64 -16.39
CA GLY A 215 23.05 -16.43 -16.91
C GLY A 215 23.68 -15.14 -16.40
N ILE A 216 23.32 -14.71 -15.20
CA ILE A 216 23.85 -13.51 -14.55
C ILE A 216 24.97 -13.95 -13.61
N ASP A 217 26.22 -13.72 -14.03
CA ASP A 217 27.40 -13.97 -13.21
C ASP A 217 27.69 -12.73 -12.35
N THR A 218 27.45 -12.84 -11.05
CA THR A 218 27.68 -11.76 -10.09
C THR A 218 28.11 -12.30 -8.75
N LEU A 219 28.99 -11.56 -8.07
CA LEU A 219 29.39 -11.82 -6.68
C LEU A 219 28.44 -11.20 -5.65
N LYS A 220 27.41 -10.49 -6.12
CA LYS A 220 26.44 -9.80 -5.28
C LYS A 220 25.34 -10.76 -4.85
N SER A 221 24.82 -10.56 -3.63
CA SER A 221 23.59 -11.22 -3.22
C SER A 221 22.40 -10.77 -4.10
N GLY A 222 21.34 -11.56 -4.16
CA GLY A 222 20.15 -11.19 -4.93
C GLY A 222 19.55 -9.85 -4.50
N GLU A 223 19.54 -9.57 -3.19
CA GLU A 223 19.09 -8.26 -2.67
C GLU A 223 19.99 -7.12 -3.16
N GLU A 224 21.31 -7.27 -3.09
CA GLU A 224 22.25 -6.26 -3.59
C GLU A 224 22.13 -6.08 -5.11
N TYR A 225 21.86 -7.15 -5.84
CA TYR A 225 21.61 -7.11 -7.28
C TYR A 225 20.40 -6.23 -7.61
N VAL A 226 19.26 -6.40 -6.90
CA VAL A 226 18.05 -5.59 -7.08
C VAL A 226 18.35 -4.08 -6.98
N TYR A 227 19.23 -3.67 -6.06
CA TYR A 227 19.53 -2.25 -5.86
C TYR A 227 20.62 -1.69 -6.78
N THR A 228 21.43 -2.53 -7.40
CA THR A 228 22.63 -2.07 -8.10
C THR A 228 22.68 -2.43 -9.59
N ALA A 229 21.79 -3.31 -10.06
CA ALA A 229 21.82 -3.78 -11.46
C ALA A 229 21.17 -2.82 -12.47
N GLY A 230 20.56 -1.71 -12.02
CA GLY A 230 19.89 -0.78 -12.92
C GLY A 230 18.65 -1.37 -13.58
N LEU A 231 17.89 -2.19 -12.86
CA LEU A 231 16.70 -2.86 -13.36
C LEU A 231 15.59 -1.87 -13.69
N THR A 232 14.91 -2.12 -14.80
CA THR A 232 13.62 -1.49 -15.11
C THR A 232 12.51 -2.49 -14.84
N VAL A 233 11.66 -2.17 -13.88
CA VAL A 233 10.55 -3.03 -13.45
C VAL A 233 9.23 -2.40 -13.85
N ARG A 234 8.45 -3.12 -14.64
CA ARG A 234 7.09 -2.72 -14.98
C ARG A 234 6.12 -3.43 -14.05
N THR A 235 5.20 -2.69 -13.48
CA THR A 235 4.15 -3.20 -12.59
C THR A 235 2.78 -3.02 -13.22
N ALA A 236 1.80 -3.76 -12.72
CA ALA A 236 0.40 -3.67 -13.12
C ALA A 236 -0.35 -2.50 -12.46
N MET A 237 0.29 -1.73 -11.60
CA MET A 237 -0.35 -0.64 -10.85
C MET A 237 -0.92 0.43 -11.80
N ASP A 238 -2.19 0.76 -11.60
CA ASP A 238 -2.81 1.96 -12.15
C ASP A 238 -2.74 3.09 -11.11
N PRO A 239 -2.05 4.22 -11.38
CA PRO A 239 -1.87 5.29 -10.40
C PRO A 239 -3.19 5.93 -9.94
N VAL A 240 -4.18 6.06 -10.82
CA VAL A 240 -5.49 6.66 -10.51
C VAL A 240 -6.25 5.75 -9.56
N GLN A 241 -6.28 4.46 -9.84
CA GLN A 241 -6.94 3.47 -8.98
C GLN A 241 -6.22 3.29 -7.65
N GLN A 242 -4.89 3.30 -7.65
CA GLN A 242 -4.07 3.20 -6.44
C GLN A 242 -4.35 4.37 -5.48
N ASP A 243 -4.39 5.60 -5.99
CA ASP A 243 -4.69 6.79 -5.19
C ASP A 243 -6.14 6.78 -4.68
N ALA A 244 -7.11 6.40 -5.53
CA ALA A 244 -8.52 6.26 -5.13
C ALA A 244 -8.69 5.18 -4.04
N ALA A 245 -7.98 4.05 -4.14
CA ALA A 245 -7.99 2.98 -3.15
C ALA A 245 -7.42 3.45 -1.80
N GLY A 246 -6.29 4.16 -1.83
CA GLY A 246 -5.68 4.74 -0.64
C GLY A 246 -6.60 5.74 0.07
N ALA A 247 -7.22 6.65 -0.69
CA ALA A 247 -8.17 7.62 -0.17
C ALA A 247 -9.42 6.94 0.43
N ALA A 248 -9.97 5.93 -0.25
CA ALA A 248 -11.14 5.19 0.20
C ALA A 248 -10.87 4.41 1.51
N LEU A 249 -9.76 3.69 1.57
CA LEU A 249 -9.38 2.94 2.78
C LEU A 249 -9.15 3.89 3.95
N ARG A 250 -8.36 4.93 3.77
CA ARG A 250 -8.09 5.95 4.80
C ARG A 250 -9.37 6.52 5.36
N ARG A 251 -10.28 6.98 4.48
CA ARG A 251 -11.58 7.53 4.87
C ARG A 251 -12.39 6.55 5.73
N GLY A 252 -12.47 5.28 5.30
CA GLY A 252 -13.26 4.29 6.04
C GLY A 252 -12.69 3.94 7.41
N LEU A 253 -11.35 3.89 7.54
CA LEU A 253 -10.67 3.67 8.82
C LEU A 253 -10.86 4.86 9.77
N GLU A 254 -10.78 6.09 9.27
CA GLU A 254 -11.06 7.30 10.05
C GLU A 254 -12.52 7.36 10.53
N GLU A 255 -13.48 7.01 9.67
CA GLU A 255 -14.90 6.94 10.02
C GLU A 255 -15.16 5.88 11.10
N LEU A 256 -14.53 4.70 10.98
CA LEU A 256 -14.65 3.65 12.00
C LEU A 256 -14.04 4.11 13.33
N ASP A 257 -12.86 4.68 13.31
CA ASP A 257 -12.16 5.13 14.51
C ASP A 257 -12.96 6.21 15.26
N LYS A 258 -13.57 7.15 14.52
CA LYS A 258 -14.49 8.13 15.09
C LYS A 258 -15.74 7.49 15.71
N ARG A 259 -16.28 6.42 15.12
CA ARG A 259 -17.39 5.67 15.73
C ARG A 259 -16.98 4.95 17.03
N GLN A 260 -15.69 4.61 17.18
CA GLN A 260 -15.18 4.03 18.44
C GLN A 260 -15.05 5.07 19.56
N GLY A 261 -14.91 6.35 19.26
CA GLY A 261 -14.84 7.45 20.21
C GLY A 261 -13.46 8.09 20.34
N TRP A 262 -13.39 9.14 21.15
CA TRP A 262 -12.21 9.98 21.34
C TRP A 262 -11.27 9.41 22.42
N ARG A 263 -10.01 9.16 22.08
CA ARG A 263 -9.00 8.61 23.00
C ARG A 263 -8.21 9.67 23.77
N GLY A 264 -8.46 10.94 23.51
CA GLY A 264 -7.76 12.05 24.15
C GLY A 264 -6.80 12.77 23.21
N PRO A 265 -6.17 13.85 23.67
CA PRO A 265 -5.19 14.62 22.90
C PRO A 265 -3.93 13.80 22.62
N VAL A 266 -3.17 14.22 21.61
CA VAL A 266 -1.84 13.65 21.31
C VAL A 266 -0.93 13.77 22.53
N LYS A 267 -0.95 14.96 23.17
CA LYS A 267 -0.20 15.27 24.37
C LYS A 267 -0.86 16.45 25.11
N LYS A 268 -0.73 16.52 26.41
CA LYS A 268 -1.03 17.72 27.20
C LYS A 268 0.27 18.49 27.39
N LEU A 269 0.32 19.73 26.90
CA LEU A 269 1.52 20.56 26.93
C LEU A 269 1.62 21.34 28.24
N SER A 270 2.84 21.55 28.72
CA SER A 270 3.18 22.54 29.74
C SER A 270 3.11 23.97 29.14
N PRO A 271 3.00 25.02 29.98
CA PRO A 271 3.03 26.40 29.49
C PRO A 271 4.28 26.76 28.68
N ALA A 272 5.43 26.18 29.05
CA ALA A 272 6.67 26.35 28.31
C ALA A 272 6.62 25.75 26.91
N GLU A 273 6.10 24.50 26.79
CA GLU A 273 5.93 23.82 25.49
C GLU A 273 4.91 24.54 24.59
N VAL A 274 3.87 25.17 25.16
CA VAL A 274 2.92 26.01 24.40
C VAL A 274 3.62 27.24 23.83
N THR A 275 4.51 27.86 24.61
CA THR A 275 5.34 29.00 24.13
C THR A 275 6.27 28.54 23.02
N GLU A 276 6.96 27.43 23.21
CA GLU A 276 7.83 26.84 22.21
C GLU A 276 7.07 26.49 20.91
N PHE A 277 5.86 25.89 21.01
CA PHE A 277 5.02 25.61 19.84
C PHE A 277 4.66 26.90 19.08
N ARG A 278 4.35 27.99 19.81
CA ARG A 278 4.01 29.30 19.22
C ARG A 278 5.18 29.87 18.43
N GLU A 279 6.42 29.73 18.93
CA GLU A 279 7.63 30.30 18.35
C GLU A 279 8.17 29.45 17.19
N LYS A 280 8.14 28.13 17.36
CA LYS A 280 8.78 27.18 16.41
C LYS A 280 7.85 26.64 15.33
N SER A 281 6.53 26.82 15.46
CA SER A 281 5.58 26.31 14.44
C SER A 281 5.86 26.94 13.07
N THR A 282 6.01 26.08 12.07
CA THR A 282 6.20 26.48 10.66
C THR A 282 4.90 26.57 9.89
N PHE A 283 3.75 26.44 10.54
CA PHE A 283 2.41 26.36 9.92
C PHE A 283 2.19 27.41 8.82
N ALA A 284 1.66 26.97 7.71
CA ALA A 284 1.12 27.78 6.64
C ALA A 284 -0.29 27.30 6.28
N PRO A 285 -1.24 28.19 5.84
CA PRO A 285 -2.58 27.77 5.46
C PRO A 285 -2.62 26.66 4.39
N ALA A 286 -1.61 26.59 3.51
CA ALA A 286 -1.46 25.53 2.52
C ALA A 286 -1.33 24.13 3.14
N ASP A 287 -0.84 24.02 4.38
CA ASP A 287 -0.71 22.74 5.09
C ASP A 287 -2.06 22.07 5.39
N LEU A 288 -3.16 22.81 5.28
CA LEU A 288 -4.54 22.29 5.43
C LEU A 288 -5.20 21.87 4.11
N MET A 289 -4.49 22.01 2.97
CA MET A 289 -5.03 21.61 1.67
C MET A 289 -5.24 20.09 1.59
N GLY A 290 -6.18 19.68 0.73
CA GLY A 290 -6.44 18.26 0.48
C GLY A 290 -6.90 17.47 1.72
N LYS A 291 -7.49 18.16 2.72
CA LYS A 291 -7.91 17.58 4.03
C LYS A 291 -6.73 17.07 4.86
N ALA A 292 -5.55 17.60 4.64
CA ALA A 292 -4.37 17.27 5.44
C ALA A 292 -4.57 17.64 6.91
N TRP A 293 -3.92 16.93 7.80
CA TRP A 293 -4.02 17.12 9.24
C TRP A 293 -2.78 17.84 9.75
N VAL A 294 -3.03 18.81 10.63
CA VAL A 294 -1.96 19.58 11.31
C VAL A 294 -2.15 19.51 12.82
N GLN A 295 -1.09 19.72 13.55
CA GLN A 295 -1.14 19.87 15.00
C GLN A 295 -1.66 21.26 15.37
N ALA A 296 -2.45 21.32 16.44
CA ALA A 296 -2.96 22.55 17.00
C ALA A 296 -3.01 22.47 18.53
N VAL A 297 -2.76 23.59 19.20
CA VAL A 297 -2.82 23.69 20.66
C VAL A 297 -4.09 24.38 21.08
N VAL A 298 -4.86 23.77 21.97
CA VAL A 298 -6.10 24.34 22.53
C VAL A 298 -5.79 25.49 23.45
N THR A 299 -6.32 26.70 23.14
CA THR A 299 -6.09 27.93 23.91
C THR A 299 -7.29 28.32 24.76
N ALA A 300 -8.51 27.99 24.36
CA ALA A 300 -9.72 28.20 25.11
C ALA A 300 -10.81 27.19 24.73
N VAL A 301 -11.65 26.81 25.67
CA VAL A 301 -12.79 25.91 25.46
C VAL A 301 -14.03 26.44 26.16
N ASP A 302 -15.13 26.45 25.46
CA ASP A 302 -16.47 26.70 26.02
C ASP A 302 -17.46 25.59 25.61
N ALA A 303 -18.73 25.72 25.95
CA ALA A 303 -19.71 24.69 25.58
C ALA A 303 -19.91 24.57 24.06
N LYS A 304 -19.71 25.67 23.31
CA LYS A 304 -19.97 25.75 21.86
C LYS A 304 -18.80 25.26 21.00
N GLY A 305 -17.57 25.28 21.54
CA GLY A 305 -16.40 24.86 20.78
C GLY A 305 -15.08 25.15 21.47
N ALA A 306 -13.98 24.98 20.72
CA ALA A 306 -12.64 25.24 21.17
C ALA A 306 -11.89 26.17 20.22
N ARG A 307 -11.12 27.11 20.77
CA ARG A 307 -10.14 27.93 20.03
C ARG A 307 -8.78 27.25 20.10
N VAL A 308 -8.07 27.26 19.00
CA VAL A 308 -6.77 26.63 18.88
C VAL A 308 -5.75 27.54 18.23
N LEU A 309 -4.48 27.37 18.58
CA LEU A 309 -3.33 27.98 17.95
C LEU A 309 -2.75 26.99 16.90
N LEU A 310 -2.55 27.47 15.67
CA LEU A 310 -1.93 26.71 14.58
C LEU A 310 -0.43 27.04 14.42
N GLY A 311 -0.06 28.29 14.71
CA GLY A 311 1.30 28.82 14.58
C GLY A 311 1.37 30.04 13.68
N LYS A 312 2.48 30.80 13.72
CA LYS A 312 2.72 32.01 12.94
C LYS A 312 1.54 33.04 13.01
N GLY A 313 0.89 33.14 14.16
CA GLY A 313 -0.25 34.01 14.38
C GLY A 313 -1.59 33.50 13.88
N TYR A 314 -1.63 32.37 13.18
CA TYR A 314 -2.89 31.76 12.75
C TYR A 314 -3.59 31.02 13.88
N THR A 315 -4.90 31.19 13.94
CA THR A 315 -5.77 30.58 14.93
C THR A 315 -6.87 29.78 14.23
N GLY A 316 -7.42 28.81 14.93
CA GLY A 316 -8.55 28.01 14.46
C GLY A 316 -9.69 27.98 15.47
N TYR A 317 -10.87 27.60 15.01
CA TYR A 317 -12.04 27.33 15.84
C TYR A 317 -12.67 25.99 15.46
N ILE A 318 -12.89 25.13 16.45
CA ILE A 318 -13.54 23.85 16.29
C ILE A 318 -14.93 23.95 16.93
N PRO A 319 -16.00 24.12 16.17
CA PRO A 319 -17.36 24.05 16.71
C PRO A 319 -17.64 22.70 17.34
N VAL A 320 -18.48 22.61 18.37
CA VAL A 320 -18.86 21.33 19.00
C VAL A 320 -19.47 20.35 18.00
N ALA A 321 -20.14 20.83 16.96
CA ALA A 321 -20.65 20.01 15.87
C ALA A 321 -19.51 19.24 15.13
N ASN A 322 -18.33 19.85 14.99
CA ASN A 322 -17.16 19.30 14.32
C ASN A 322 -16.33 18.33 15.21
N MET A 323 -16.74 18.15 16.46
CA MET A 323 -16.20 17.16 17.40
C MET A 323 -17.31 16.32 18.05
N SER A 324 -18.51 16.33 17.50
CA SER A 324 -19.71 15.68 18.07
C SER A 324 -19.56 14.15 18.23
N TRP A 325 -18.67 13.53 17.46
CA TRP A 325 -18.31 12.12 17.55
C TRP A 325 -17.42 11.78 18.75
N ALA A 326 -16.77 12.76 19.37
CA ALA A 326 -15.68 12.61 20.34
C ALA A 326 -16.17 12.21 21.76
N ARG A 327 -17.02 11.20 21.84
CA ARG A 327 -17.46 10.58 23.10
C ARG A 327 -16.37 9.67 23.66
N THR A 328 -16.40 9.37 24.94
CA THR A 328 -15.51 8.38 25.59
C THR A 328 -15.62 7.04 24.86
N PRO A 329 -14.49 6.39 24.52
CA PRO A 329 -14.48 5.12 23.81
C PRO A 329 -15.23 4.03 24.56
N ASN A 330 -16.13 3.33 23.88
CA ASN A 330 -16.79 2.15 24.41
C ASN A 330 -17.20 1.20 23.29
N ARG A 331 -16.41 0.13 23.09
CA ARG A 331 -16.66 -0.88 22.07
C ARG A 331 -17.82 -1.84 22.39
N LYS A 332 -18.30 -1.86 23.64
CA LYS A 332 -19.42 -2.72 24.05
C LYS A 332 -20.78 -2.18 23.60
N ILE A 333 -20.84 -0.91 23.24
CA ILE A 333 -22.04 -0.27 22.69
C ILE A 333 -21.82 0.03 21.21
N SER A 334 -22.90 0.02 20.42
CA SER A 334 -22.81 0.40 19.00
C SER A 334 -22.42 1.86 18.85
N GLY A 335 -21.42 2.14 18.03
CA GLY A 335 -21.07 3.49 17.60
C GLY A 335 -22.09 4.10 16.64
N TRP A 336 -22.89 3.26 15.99
CA TRP A 336 -23.95 3.68 15.10
C TRP A 336 -25.13 4.24 15.87
N GLY A 337 -25.46 5.51 15.65
CA GLY A 337 -26.50 6.20 16.41
C GLY A 337 -26.16 6.53 17.86
N ALA A 338 -24.89 6.46 18.24
CA ALA A 338 -24.44 6.88 19.57
C ALA A 338 -24.71 8.37 19.79
N PRO A 339 -25.09 8.80 21.02
CA PRO A 339 -25.37 10.18 21.33
C PRO A 339 -24.18 11.09 20.99
N ALA A 340 -24.47 12.19 20.27
CA ALA A 340 -23.46 13.19 19.93
C ALA A 340 -23.05 13.99 21.17
N VAL A 341 -21.76 14.35 21.25
CA VAL A 341 -21.28 15.32 22.23
C VAL A 341 -21.85 16.70 21.91
N ARG A 342 -22.37 17.38 22.93
CA ARG A 342 -23.01 18.71 22.82
C ARG A 342 -22.30 19.81 23.62
N ASP A 343 -21.22 19.47 24.31
CA ASP A 343 -20.42 20.38 25.11
C ASP A 343 -18.92 20.07 24.92
N ALA A 344 -18.21 21.00 24.29
CA ALA A 344 -16.79 20.80 23.95
C ALA A 344 -15.88 20.65 25.17
N ARG A 345 -16.29 21.17 26.36
CA ARG A 345 -15.56 21.01 27.62
C ARG A 345 -15.48 19.56 28.10
N LYS A 346 -16.33 18.67 27.57
CA LYS A 346 -16.26 17.22 27.84
C LYS A 346 -15.24 16.49 26.95
N VAL A 347 -14.68 17.18 25.97
CA VAL A 347 -13.78 16.61 24.96
C VAL A 347 -12.37 17.13 25.08
N LEU A 348 -12.21 18.46 25.20
CA LEU A 348 -10.93 19.15 25.13
C LEU A 348 -10.68 20.00 26.37
N ASN A 349 -9.42 20.19 26.69
CA ASN A 349 -8.94 21.09 27.74
C ASN A 349 -7.91 22.05 27.19
N VAL A 350 -7.70 23.17 27.87
CA VAL A 350 -6.63 24.12 27.52
C VAL A 350 -5.26 23.41 27.62
N ASN A 351 -4.39 23.74 26.68
CA ASN A 351 -3.05 23.16 26.47
C ASN A 351 -3.05 21.72 25.90
N ASP A 352 -4.19 21.19 25.48
CA ASP A 352 -4.21 19.94 24.71
C ASP A 352 -3.59 20.16 23.32
N LEU A 353 -2.61 19.35 22.95
CA LEU A 353 -2.11 19.23 21.59
C LEU A 353 -2.96 18.21 20.85
N ILE A 354 -3.60 18.64 19.77
CA ILE A 354 -4.58 17.85 19.02
C ILE A 354 -4.28 17.86 17.53
N MET A 355 -4.82 16.90 16.80
CA MET A 355 -4.82 16.90 15.33
C MET A 355 -6.10 17.53 14.81
N VAL A 356 -5.95 18.39 13.80
CA VAL A 356 -7.08 19.07 13.16
C VAL A 356 -6.94 19.08 11.64
N SER A 357 -8.05 19.18 10.93
CA SER A 357 -8.08 19.50 9.50
C SER A 357 -9.02 20.65 9.22
N ALA A 358 -8.91 21.29 8.06
CA ALA A 358 -9.88 22.31 7.66
C ALA A 358 -11.27 21.70 7.50
N ALA A 359 -12.29 22.42 7.99
CA ALA A 359 -13.67 22.09 7.70
C ALA A 359 -14.03 22.53 6.27
N PRO A 360 -14.83 21.75 5.52
CA PRO A 360 -15.32 22.18 4.22
C PRO A 360 -16.20 23.43 4.36
N VAL A 361 -16.13 24.31 3.40
CA VAL A 361 -16.87 25.58 3.38
C VAL A 361 -18.15 25.41 2.56
N THR A 362 -19.30 25.80 3.13
CA THR A 362 -20.56 25.83 2.40
C THR A 362 -20.71 27.17 1.70
N VAL A 363 -20.73 27.18 0.39
CA VAL A 363 -20.95 28.37 -0.45
C VAL A 363 -22.32 28.30 -1.13
N GLN A 364 -22.92 29.44 -1.39
CA GLN A 364 -24.16 29.52 -2.18
C GLN A 364 -23.79 29.23 -3.65
N ALA A 365 -24.49 28.28 -4.28
CA ALA A 365 -24.31 28.03 -5.69
C ALA A 365 -25.02 29.10 -6.52
N GLU A 366 -24.36 29.71 -7.47
CA GLU A 366 -24.97 30.58 -8.48
C GLU A 366 -25.93 29.76 -9.35
N GLY A 367 -27.17 30.16 -9.47
CA GLY A 367 -28.14 29.60 -10.43
C GLY A 367 -29.31 28.81 -9.89
N GLY A 368 -29.70 28.95 -8.64
CA GLY A 368 -30.94 28.36 -8.08
C GLY A 368 -32.18 28.95 -8.72
N LYS A 369 -32.99 28.12 -9.42
CA LYS A 369 -34.38 28.51 -9.78
C LYS A 369 -35.14 28.96 -8.53
N LYS A 370 -35.90 30.03 -8.69
CA LYS A 370 -36.67 30.72 -7.64
C LYS A 370 -37.16 29.81 -6.50
N GLY A 371 -36.56 29.99 -5.28
CA GLY A 371 -37.17 29.53 -4.04
C GLY A 371 -36.28 28.73 -3.07
N LYS A 372 -35.13 28.13 -3.49
CA LYS A 372 -34.13 27.52 -2.58
C LYS A 372 -32.74 27.78 -3.12
N ALA A 373 -31.93 28.55 -2.39
CA ALA A 373 -30.51 28.67 -2.70
C ALA A 373 -29.84 27.28 -2.61
N ALA A 374 -29.37 26.77 -3.73
CA ALA A 374 -28.57 25.55 -3.73
C ALA A 374 -27.25 25.88 -3.03
N THR A 375 -26.91 25.14 -2.00
CA THR A 375 -25.61 25.26 -1.33
C THR A 375 -24.67 24.20 -1.86
N LYS A 376 -23.44 24.59 -2.21
CA LYS A 376 -22.36 23.66 -2.59
C LYS A 376 -21.29 23.67 -1.49
N THR A 377 -20.84 22.49 -1.10
CA THR A 377 -19.71 22.34 -0.20
C THR A 377 -18.44 22.33 -1.01
N VAL A 378 -17.49 23.20 -0.67
CA VAL A 378 -16.16 23.28 -1.32
C VAL A 378 -15.07 23.03 -0.28
N ASP A 379 -13.93 22.55 -0.72
CA ASP A 379 -12.78 22.37 0.15
C ASP A 379 -12.22 23.73 0.58
N PHE A 380 -11.44 23.74 1.66
CA PHE A 380 -10.79 24.93 2.18
C PHE A 380 -9.82 25.53 1.15
N ASP A 381 -9.94 26.85 0.95
CA ASP A 381 -9.02 27.62 0.12
C ASP A 381 -8.04 28.40 1.01
N PRO A 382 -6.73 28.08 0.97
CA PRO A 382 -5.69 28.75 1.76
C PRO A 382 -5.60 30.25 1.50
N ALA A 383 -5.95 30.73 0.30
CA ALA A 383 -5.93 32.14 -0.05
C ALA A 383 -6.96 32.97 0.77
N THR A 384 -7.99 32.32 1.33
CA THR A 384 -9.00 32.96 2.19
C THR A 384 -8.59 33.07 3.65
N ALA A 385 -7.46 32.44 4.03
CA ALA A 385 -6.99 32.41 5.41
C ALA A 385 -6.27 33.70 5.80
N SER A 386 -6.56 34.16 7.01
CA SER A 386 -5.94 35.38 7.59
C SER A 386 -5.67 35.16 9.07
N PRO A 387 -4.56 35.68 9.63
CA PRO A 387 -4.30 35.62 11.07
C PRO A 387 -5.40 36.28 11.93
N GLN A 388 -6.13 37.24 11.36
CA GLN A 388 -7.21 37.97 12.05
C GLN A 388 -8.52 37.18 12.14
N LYS A 389 -8.68 36.12 11.29
CA LYS A 389 -9.92 35.34 11.24
C LYS A 389 -9.64 33.88 11.56
N PRO A 390 -10.22 33.27 12.61
CA PRO A 390 -10.04 31.87 12.91
C PRO A 390 -10.49 30.96 11.76
N ILE A 391 -9.68 29.98 11.42
CA ILE A 391 -10.01 28.94 10.44
C ILE A 391 -10.98 27.95 11.09
N THR A 392 -12.10 27.63 10.44
CA THR A 392 -13.01 26.59 10.93
C THR A 392 -12.42 25.20 10.71
N LEU A 393 -12.32 24.42 11.80
CA LEU A 393 -11.59 23.14 11.82
C LEU A 393 -12.50 21.98 12.24
N LEU A 394 -12.07 20.78 11.87
CA LEU A 394 -12.58 19.49 12.33
C LEU A 394 -11.56 18.89 13.30
N LEU A 395 -12.02 18.31 14.41
CA LEU A 395 -11.19 17.49 15.28
C LEU A 395 -10.87 16.17 14.59
N GLN A 396 -9.60 15.77 14.61
CA GLN A 396 -9.11 14.53 14.01
C GLN A 396 -8.41 13.66 15.05
N GLN A 397 -8.37 12.35 14.78
CA GLN A 397 -7.70 11.36 15.60
C GLN A 397 -7.15 10.28 14.67
N GLU A 398 -5.87 9.95 14.84
CA GLU A 398 -5.23 8.91 14.04
C GLU A 398 -5.82 7.54 14.36
N PRO A 399 -6.27 6.78 13.36
CA PRO A 399 -6.84 5.46 13.57
C PRO A 399 -5.84 4.45 14.12
N LEU A 400 -6.25 3.70 15.13
CA LEU A 400 -5.51 2.51 15.58
C LEU A 400 -5.88 1.27 14.76
N VAL A 401 -7.07 1.27 14.17
CA VAL A 401 -7.54 0.20 13.30
C VAL A 401 -6.78 0.24 11.99
N GLN A 402 -6.49 -0.95 11.46
CA GLN A 402 -5.82 -1.13 10.19
C GLN A 402 -6.75 -1.76 9.15
N GLY A 403 -6.29 -1.84 7.92
CA GLY A 403 -7.05 -2.46 6.84
C GLY A 403 -6.19 -2.73 5.62
N ALA A 404 -6.79 -3.36 4.64
CA ALA A 404 -6.21 -3.58 3.33
C ALA A 404 -7.26 -3.45 2.23
N LEU A 405 -6.82 -3.04 1.05
CA LEU A 405 -7.61 -3.07 -0.16
C LEU A 405 -6.75 -3.62 -1.30
N ALA A 406 -7.28 -4.61 -2.00
CA ALA A 406 -6.69 -5.14 -3.23
C ALA A 406 -7.73 -5.12 -4.35
N SER A 407 -7.33 -4.69 -5.54
CA SER A 407 -8.18 -4.66 -6.73
C SER A 407 -7.48 -5.33 -7.90
N VAL A 408 -8.16 -6.31 -8.52
CA VAL A 408 -7.60 -7.22 -9.52
C VAL A 408 -8.48 -7.25 -10.75
N GLU A 409 -7.91 -7.04 -11.93
CA GLU A 409 -8.63 -7.22 -13.19
C GLU A 409 -8.91 -8.69 -13.45
N THR A 410 -10.15 -8.99 -13.83
CA THR A 410 -10.62 -10.37 -13.96
C THR A 410 -10.02 -11.10 -15.17
N GLN A 411 -9.65 -10.37 -16.22
CA GLN A 411 -9.12 -10.92 -17.45
C GLN A 411 -7.59 -11.07 -17.44
N SER A 412 -6.88 -10.07 -16.94
CA SER A 412 -5.42 -10.05 -16.96
C SER A 412 -4.78 -10.57 -15.68
N GLY A 413 -5.51 -10.54 -14.55
CA GLY A 413 -4.96 -10.75 -13.22
C GLY A 413 -4.18 -9.55 -12.69
N ASP A 414 -4.15 -8.44 -13.41
CA ASP A 414 -3.41 -7.25 -13.01
C ASP A 414 -3.91 -6.69 -11.69
N VAL A 415 -3.03 -6.60 -10.73
CA VAL A 415 -3.30 -5.98 -9.44
C VAL A 415 -3.17 -4.47 -9.61
N VAL A 416 -4.27 -3.82 -10.00
CA VAL A 416 -4.28 -2.39 -10.35
C VAL A 416 -4.20 -1.47 -9.14
N ALA A 417 -4.59 -1.97 -7.96
CA ALA A 417 -4.46 -1.25 -6.70
C ALA A 417 -4.16 -2.21 -5.53
N LEU A 418 -3.25 -1.80 -4.66
CA LEU A 418 -2.82 -2.59 -3.50
C LEU A 418 -2.44 -1.67 -2.33
N ILE A 419 -3.27 -1.66 -1.29
CA ILE A 419 -3.08 -0.86 -0.08
C ILE A 419 -3.00 -1.79 1.13
N GLY A 420 -1.94 -1.67 1.92
CA GLY A 420 -1.65 -2.55 3.05
C GLY A 420 -1.87 -1.98 4.44
N GLY A 421 -2.39 -0.74 4.56
CA GLY A 421 -2.62 -0.11 5.86
C GLY A 421 -3.08 1.33 5.78
N TYR A 422 -3.23 1.97 6.94
CA TYR A 422 -3.65 3.38 7.04
C TYR A 422 -2.56 4.32 6.52
N GLN A 423 -1.35 4.19 7.04
CA GLN A 423 -0.20 5.02 6.69
C GLN A 423 1.07 4.17 6.56
N PHE A 424 1.76 4.30 5.42
CA PHE A 424 2.97 3.51 5.14
C PHE A 424 4.13 3.83 6.10
N GLY A 425 4.24 5.08 6.53
CA GLY A 425 5.29 5.52 7.46
C GLY A 425 5.27 4.83 8.82
N ASP A 426 4.10 4.34 9.26
CA ASP A 426 3.92 3.70 10.58
C ASP A 426 4.27 2.21 10.54
N SER A 427 4.06 1.55 9.41
CA SER A 427 4.33 0.13 9.24
C SER A 427 4.48 -0.21 7.76
N HIS A 428 5.56 -0.89 7.41
CA HIS A 428 5.78 -1.41 6.05
C HIS A 428 5.09 -2.77 5.82
N PHE A 429 4.48 -3.36 6.86
CA PHE A 429 3.78 -4.64 6.77
C PHE A 429 2.54 -4.51 5.87
N ASN A 430 2.61 -5.07 4.67
CA ASN A 430 1.54 -5.04 3.70
C ASN A 430 0.44 -6.05 4.06
N ARG A 431 -0.64 -5.57 4.68
CA ARG A 431 -1.73 -6.45 5.11
C ARG A 431 -2.51 -7.05 3.96
N ALA A 432 -2.41 -6.51 2.76
CA ALA A 432 -3.08 -7.08 1.59
C ALA A 432 -2.48 -8.44 1.18
N THR A 433 -1.17 -8.61 1.35
CA THR A 433 -0.42 -9.81 0.92
C THR A 433 0.12 -10.64 2.08
N GLN A 434 0.61 -9.98 3.14
CA GLN A 434 1.32 -10.65 4.23
C GLN A 434 0.41 -11.05 5.41
N ALA A 435 -0.70 -10.32 5.66
CA ALA A 435 -1.62 -10.71 6.72
C ALA A 435 -2.38 -11.99 6.36
N ARG A 436 -2.61 -12.81 7.38
CA ARG A 436 -3.47 -14.01 7.30
C ARG A 436 -4.60 -13.82 8.30
N ARG A 437 -5.85 -13.67 7.81
CA ARG A 437 -7.02 -13.35 8.62
C ARG A 437 -8.21 -14.20 8.21
N GLN A 438 -9.08 -14.53 9.17
CA GLN A 438 -10.28 -15.31 8.92
C GLN A 438 -11.29 -14.54 8.07
N PRO A 439 -11.63 -15.02 6.87
CA PRO A 439 -12.57 -14.35 5.97
C PRO A 439 -14.02 -14.37 6.48
N GLY A 440 -14.34 -15.22 7.44
CA GLY A 440 -15.69 -15.40 7.93
C GLY A 440 -16.69 -15.70 6.80
N SER A 441 -17.84 -15.06 6.83
CA SER A 441 -18.90 -15.28 5.81
C SER A 441 -18.52 -14.95 4.37
N SER A 442 -17.38 -14.28 4.10
CA SER A 442 -16.91 -14.11 2.72
C SER A 442 -16.34 -15.40 2.10
N PHE A 443 -16.16 -16.45 2.89
CA PHE A 443 -15.86 -17.80 2.39
C PHE A 443 -17.10 -18.55 1.88
N LYS A 444 -18.33 -18.18 2.27
CA LYS A 444 -19.56 -18.89 1.93
C LYS A 444 -19.77 -19.13 0.43
N PRO A 445 -19.39 -18.22 -0.50
CA PRO A 445 -19.53 -18.50 -1.93
C PRO A 445 -18.79 -19.76 -2.39
N VAL A 446 -17.71 -20.16 -1.71
CA VAL A 446 -17.03 -21.44 -1.97
C VAL A 446 -17.97 -22.62 -1.70
N VAL A 447 -18.68 -22.59 -0.57
CA VAL A 447 -19.65 -23.64 -0.21
C VAL A 447 -20.81 -23.67 -1.17
N TYR A 448 -21.38 -22.51 -1.50
CA TYR A 448 -22.56 -22.42 -2.38
C TYR A 448 -22.23 -22.83 -3.81
N SER A 449 -21.06 -22.44 -4.34
CA SER A 449 -20.59 -22.85 -5.65
C SER A 449 -20.36 -24.38 -5.71
N THR A 450 -19.86 -24.97 -4.62
CA THR A 450 -19.79 -26.44 -4.51
C THR A 450 -21.18 -27.06 -4.55
N ALA A 451 -22.13 -26.52 -3.78
CA ALA A 451 -23.49 -27.05 -3.75
C ALA A 451 -24.17 -26.99 -5.13
N LEU A 452 -23.95 -25.94 -5.92
CA LEU A 452 -24.48 -25.85 -7.29
C LEU A 452 -23.94 -26.99 -8.19
N ASP A 453 -22.69 -27.41 -8.07
CA ASP A 453 -22.12 -28.53 -8.81
C ASP A 453 -22.71 -29.88 -8.36
N PHE A 454 -23.21 -29.96 -7.13
CA PHE A 454 -23.88 -31.12 -6.58
C PHE A 454 -25.40 -31.12 -6.82
N GLY A 455 -25.88 -30.37 -7.84
CA GLY A 455 -27.26 -30.37 -8.27
C GLY A 455 -28.22 -29.48 -7.49
N PHE A 456 -27.73 -28.71 -6.51
CA PHE A 456 -28.55 -27.68 -5.93
C PHE A 456 -28.73 -26.51 -6.91
N THR A 457 -29.87 -25.83 -6.79
CA THR A 457 -30.20 -24.66 -7.59
C THR A 457 -30.37 -23.44 -6.69
N PRO A 458 -30.33 -22.21 -7.20
CA PRO A 458 -30.64 -21.03 -6.40
C PRO A 458 -31.96 -21.09 -5.65
N THR A 459 -32.94 -21.84 -6.14
CA THR A 459 -34.26 -22.00 -5.54
C THR A 459 -34.39 -23.24 -4.64
N SER A 460 -33.37 -24.10 -4.58
CA SER A 460 -33.37 -25.27 -3.70
C SER A 460 -33.58 -24.85 -2.24
N SER A 461 -34.43 -25.59 -1.53
CA SER A 461 -34.76 -25.31 -0.13
C SER A 461 -33.69 -25.81 0.82
N VAL A 462 -33.37 -24.99 1.83
CA VAL A 462 -32.48 -25.33 2.92
C VAL A 462 -33.09 -24.91 4.25
N LEU A 463 -32.86 -25.68 5.31
CA LEU A 463 -33.41 -25.38 6.64
C LEU A 463 -32.48 -24.42 7.40
N ASP A 464 -33.00 -23.27 7.75
CA ASP A 464 -32.41 -22.36 8.75
C ASP A 464 -32.96 -22.72 10.15
N GLY A 465 -32.34 -23.68 10.78
CA GLY A 465 -32.72 -24.23 12.08
C GLY A 465 -31.50 -24.66 12.90
N PRO A 466 -31.69 -25.07 14.14
CA PRO A 466 -30.60 -25.60 14.98
C PRO A 466 -29.82 -26.68 14.27
N PHE A 467 -28.50 -26.66 14.38
CA PHE A 467 -27.60 -27.68 13.84
C PHE A 467 -26.64 -28.13 14.92
N VAL A 468 -26.45 -29.43 15.04
CA VAL A 468 -25.52 -30.06 15.96
C VAL A 468 -24.63 -31.00 15.16
N TYR A 469 -23.36 -30.83 15.26
CA TYR A 469 -22.36 -31.71 14.66
C TYR A 469 -21.49 -32.29 15.78
N VAL A 470 -21.34 -33.60 15.76
CA VAL A 470 -20.43 -34.34 16.64
C VAL A 470 -19.27 -34.78 15.77
N ASN A 471 -18.05 -34.29 16.06
CA ASN A 471 -16.88 -34.72 15.33
C ASN A 471 -16.63 -36.21 15.58
N PRO A 472 -16.63 -37.06 14.55
CA PRO A 472 -16.54 -38.52 14.71
C PRO A 472 -15.17 -38.98 15.27
N TYR A 473 -14.14 -38.11 15.19
CA TYR A 473 -12.77 -38.43 15.63
C TYR A 473 -12.47 -37.94 17.05
N THR A 474 -13.03 -36.74 17.41
CA THR A 474 -12.73 -36.09 18.70
C THR A 474 -13.89 -36.14 19.70
N ASN A 475 -15.08 -36.55 19.24
CA ASN A 475 -16.36 -36.49 19.98
C ASN A 475 -16.74 -35.05 20.44
N GLU A 476 -16.08 -34.03 19.90
CA GLU A 476 -16.44 -32.65 20.20
C GLU A 476 -17.79 -32.27 19.57
N VAL A 477 -18.60 -31.61 20.36
CA VAL A 477 -19.94 -31.18 19.94
C VAL A 477 -19.90 -29.73 19.50
N TRP A 478 -20.13 -29.47 18.22
CA TRP A 478 -20.21 -28.14 17.66
C TRP A 478 -21.66 -27.73 17.33
N ARG A 479 -22.04 -26.52 17.80
CA ARG A 479 -23.37 -25.95 17.63
C ARG A 479 -23.28 -24.56 17.02
N PRO A 480 -23.12 -24.44 15.67
CA PRO A 480 -23.11 -23.16 15.02
C PRO A 480 -24.45 -22.45 15.12
N GLY A 481 -24.42 -21.14 15.37
CA GLY A 481 -25.60 -20.29 15.40
C GLY A 481 -25.54 -19.20 14.36
N ASN A 482 -26.70 -18.60 14.06
CA ASN A 482 -26.77 -17.40 13.24
C ASN A 482 -26.36 -16.16 14.05
N TYR A 483 -25.86 -15.16 13.36
CA TYR A 483 -25.44 -13.89 14.00
C TYR A 483 -26.60 -13.23 14.76
N GLU A 484 -27.80 -13.19 14.18
CA GLU A 484 -28.99 -12.60 14.77
C GLU A 484 -29.63 -13.45 15.90
N LYS A 485 -29.01 -14.61 16.22
CA LYS A 485 -29.49 -15.55 17.25
C LYS A 485 -30.95 -16.02 17.07
N ASN A 486 -31.41 -16.05 15.81
CA ASN A 486 -32.74 -16.54 15.44
C ASN A 486 -32.69 -17.54 14.27
N PHE A 487 -33.79 -18.21 14.01
CA PHE A 487 -33.97 -19.13 12.91
C PHE A 487 -35.23 -18.75 12.11
N ARG A 488 -35.22 -18.97 10.80
CA ARG A 488 -36.32 -18.59 9.90
C ARG A 488 -37.05 -19.80 9.27
N GLY A 489 -36.60 -21.01 9.57
CA GLY A 489 -37.18 -22.20 8.99
C GLY A 489 -36.66 -22.50 7.58
N ILE A 490 -37.49 -23.12 6.77
CA ILE A 490 -37.13 -23.48 5.38
C ILE A 490 -37.14 -22.26 4.51
N MET A 491 -36.06 -22.06 3.74
CA MET A 491 -35.87 -20.93 2.85
C MET A 491 -35.08 -21.34 1.60
N PRO A 492 -35.20 -20.61 0.47
CA PRO A 492 -34.40 -20.89 -0.71
C PRO A 492 -32.93 -20.50 -0.53
N LEU A 493 -32.02 -21.15 -1.27
CA LEU A 493 -30.57 -20.90 -1.25
C LEU A 493 -30.22 -19.45 -1.52
N TYR A 494 -30.89 -18.81 -2.49
CA TYR A 494 -30.62 -17.41 -2.80
C TYR A 494 -30.88 -16.48 -1.59
N GLU A 495 -31.92 -16.72 -0.82
CA GLU A 495 -32.23 -15.93 0.37
C GLU A 495 -31.24 -16.23 1.51
N ALA A 496 -30.91 -17.52 1.70
CA ALA A 496 -29.95 -17.94 2.72
C ALA A 496 -28.56 -17.27 2.54
N LEU A 497 -28.09 -17.16 1.28
CA LEU A 497 -26.85 -16.45 0.98
C LEU A 497 -26.99 -14.93 1.11
N THR A 498 -28.10 -14.37 0.65
CA THR A 498 -28.43 -12.92 0.73
C THR A 498 -28.41 -12.44 2.18
N LEU A 499 -29.00 -13.21 3.09
CA LEU A 499 -29.03 -12.95 4.52
C LEU A 499 -27.83 -13.52 5.27
N SER A 500 -26.93 -14.22 4.57
CA SER A 500 -25.71 -14.81 5.14
C SER A 500 -25.94 -15.76 6.31
N ARG A 501 -26.97 -16.65 6.20
CA ARG A 501 -27.35 -17.61 7.27
C ARG A 501 -26.27 -18.67 7.48
N ASN A 502 -25.78 -18.80 8.73
CA ASN A 502 -24.71 -19.73 9.06
C ASN A 502 -25.20 -21.20 9.02
N THR A 503 -26.34 -21.48 9.65
CA THR A 503 -26.87 -22.82 9.76
C THR A 503 -27.21 -23.44 8.40
N CYS A 504 -27.71 -22.64 7.45
CA CYS A 504 -27.89 -23.05 6.06
C CYS A 504 -26.57 -23.43 5.40
N THR A 505 -25.56 -22.63 5.56
CA THR A 505 -24.22 -22.84 4.96
C THR A 505 -23.57 -24.11 5.50
N VAL A 506 -23.63 -24.32 6.82
CA VAL A 506 -23.07 -25.53 7.45
C VAL A 506 -23.80 -26.78 7.00
N ARG A 507 -25.13 -26.75 6.88
CA ARG A 507 -25.92 -27.88 6.33
C ARG A 507 -25.54 -28.21 4.90
N LEU A 508 -25.36 -27.19 4.06
CA LEU A 508 -24.90 -27.39 2.69
C LEU A 508 -23.51 -28.03 2.65
N ALA A 509 -22.55 -27.48 3.41
CA ALA A 509 -21.21 -28.02 3.47
C ALA A 509 -21.15 -29.45 3.99
N HIS A 510 -21.97 -29.77 5.00
CA HIS A 510 -22.12 -31.14 5.51
C HIS A 510 -22.70 -32.08 4.44
N LYS A 511 -23.71 -31.60 3.70
CA LYS A 511 -24.40 -32.44 2.70
C LYS A 511 -23.54 -32.69 1.45
N VAL A 512 -22.78 -31.70 0.99
CA VAL A 512 -21.91 -31.89 -0.18
C VAL A 512 -20.54 -32.51 0.19
N GLY A 513 -20.24 -32.61 1.49
CA GLY A 513 -18.96 -33.10 1.99
C GLY A 513 -17.87 -32.01 2.03
N ILE A 514 -17.17 -31.93 3.16
CA ILE A 514 -16.16 -30.88 3.39
C ILE A 514 -14.95 -30.99 2.46
N SER A 515 -14.58 -32.21 2.06
CA SER A 515 -13.52 -32.48 1.08
C SER A 515 -13.78 -31.80 -0.26
N ASN A 516 -15.04 -31.81 -0.73
CA ASN A 516 -15.46 -31.19 -1.98
C ASN A 516 -15.40 -29.63 -1.86
N VAL A 517 -15.74 -29.10 -0.69
CA VAL A 517 -15.58 -27.65 -0.40
C VAL A 517 -14.12 -27.25 -0.41
N ILE A 518 -13.23 -28.06 0.18
CA ILE A 518 -11.78 -27.84 0.16
C ILE A 518 -11.24 -27.90 -1.26
N GLN A 519 -11.66 -28.89 -2.04
CA GLN A 519 -11.25 -29.00 -3.46
C GLN A 519 -11.69 -27.75 -4.23
N ARG A 520 -12.92 -27.28 -4.03
CA ARG A 520 -13.41 -26.04 -4.65
C ARG A 520 -12.57 -24.83 -4.23
N ALA A 521 -12.21 -24.70 -2.95
CA ALA A 521 -11.35 -23.64 -2.46
C ALA A 521 -10.00 -23.62 -3.21
N LYS A 522 -9.39 -24.80 -3.40
CA LYS A 522 -8.13 -24.94 -4.17
C LYS A 522 -8.34 -24.59 -5.66
N MET A 523 -9.44 -25.04 -6.27
CA MET A 523 -9.76 -24.69 -7.67
C MET A 523 -9.96 -23.19 -7.87
N LEU A 524 -10.42 -22.48 -6.85
CA LEU A 524 -10.50 -21.00 -6.83
C LEU A 524 -9.14 -20.32 -6.58
N GLY A 525 -8.06 -21.08 -6.39
CA GLY A 525 -6.73 -20.56 -6.12
C GLY A 525 -6.50 -20.10 -4.68
N LEU A 526 -7.30 -20.59 -3.73
CA LEU A 526 -7.03 -20.34 -2.31
C LEU A 526 -5.90 -21.27 -1.83
N GLU A 527 -4.83 -20.63 -1.34
CA GLU A 527 -3.55 -21.30 -1.03
C GLU A 527 -3.49 -22.01 0.33
N PRO A 528 -4.20 -21.60 1.41
CA PRO A 528 -3.98 -22.19 2.72
C PRO A 528 -4.26 -23.69 2.76
N HIS A 529 -3.57 -24.38 3.67
CA HIS A 529 -3.94 -25.73 4.05
C HIS A 529 -5.29 -25.68 4.79
N PHE A 530 -6.29 -26.39 4.25
CA PHE A 530 -7.62 -26.48 4.84
C PHE A 530 -7.74 -27.79 5.63
N PRO A 531 -8.01 -27.74 6.96
CA PRO A 531 -8.27 -28.93 7.74
C PRO A 531 -9.62 -29.56 7.33
N GLN A 532 -9.78 -30.86 7.53
CA GLN A 532 -11.02 -31.59 7.24
C GLN A 532 -12.08 -31.33 8.33
N GLU A 533 -12.41 -30.05 8.54
CA GLU A 533 -13.32 -29.60 9.57
C GLU A 533 -14.49 -28.80 8.99
N LEU A 534 -15.69 -29.08 9.49
CA LEU A 534 -16.89 -28.41 9.00
C LEU A 534 -16.89 -26.88 9.31
N SER A 535 -16.09 -26.45 10.30
CA SER A 535 -15.92 -25.05 10.69
C SER A 535 -15.38 -24.16 9.55
N ILE A 536 -14.61 -24.73 8.60
CA ILE A 536 -14.10 -23.97 7.45
C ILE A 536 -15.22 -23.41 6.57
N SER A 537 -16.39 -24.04 6.55
CA SER A 537 -17.56 -23.56 5.81
C SER A 537 -18.00 -22.14 6.22
N LEU A 538 -17.66 -21.73 7.43
CA LEU A 538 -17.90 -20.38 7.96
C LEU A 538 -16.65 -19.48 7.90
N GLY A 539 -15.59 -19.90 7.20
CA GLY A 539 -14.37 -19.12 7.00
C GLY A 539 -13.45 -19.09 8.21
N ALA A 540 -13.28 -20.23 8.90
CA ALA A 540 -12.38 -20.34 10.06
C ALA A 540 -10.88 -20.37 9.66
N VAL A 541 -10.54 -20.66 8.40
CA VAL A 541 -9.15 -20.70 7.92
C VAL A 541 -8.72 -19.30 7.47
N ALA A 542 -7.55 -18.87 7.91
CA ALA A 542 -7.01 -17.56 7.61
C ALA A 542 -6.43 -17.49 6.18
N VAL A 543 -6.77 -16.43 5.46
CA VAL A 543 -6.31 -16.15 4.07
C VAL A 543 -5.76 -14.73 3.98
N SER A 544 -4.96 -14.43 2.95
CA SER A 544 -4.60 -13.05 2.68
C SER A 544 -5.71 -12.32 1.92
N PRO A 545 -5.86 -10.99 2.12
CA PRO A 545 -6.83 -10.21 1.37
C PRO A 545 -6.69 -10.33 -0.14
N LEU A 546 -5.48 -10.29 -0.69
CA LEU A 546 -5.26 -10.46 -2.12
C LEU A 546 -5.68 -11.85 -2.61
N ASN A 547 -5.32 -12.91 -1.89
CA ASN A 547 -5.66 -14.28 -2.28
C ASN A 547 -7.20 -14.52 -2.27
N LEU A 548 -7.90 -13.99 -1.25
CA LEU A 548 -9.37 -14.06 -1.25
C LEU A 548 -9.99 -13.22 -2.38
N THR A 549 -9.44 -12.04 -2.65
CA THR A 549 -9.91 -11.17 -3.75
C THR A 549 -9.78 -11.88 -5.09
N GLN A 550 -8.61 -12.44 -5.38
CA GLN A 550 -8.35 -13.18 -6.60
C GLN A 550 -9.30 -14.37 -6.78
N ALA A 551 -9.62 -15.10 -5.70
CA ALA A 551 -10.54 -16.25 -5.77
C ALA A 551 -11.93 -15.88 -6.31
N TYR A 552 -12.39 -14.64 -6.08
CA TYR A 552 -13.67 -14.17 -6.60
C TYR A 552 -13.63 -13.81 -8.10
N ALA A 553 -12.45 -13.68 -8.71
CA ALA A 553 -12.34 -13.40 -10.14
C ALA A 553 -13.04 -14.46 -10.99
N ALA A 554 -13.00 -15.74 -10.55
CA ALA A 554 -13.67 -16.82 -11.26
C ALA A 554 -15.20 -16.65 -11.33
N PHE A 555 -15.83 -16.01 -10.34
CA PHE A 555 -17.27 -15.71 -10.39
C PHE A 555 -17.60 -14.56 -11.36
N ALA A 556 -16.68 -13.64 -11.56
CA ALA A 556 -16.82 -12.51 -12.48
C ALA A 556 -16.47 -12.87 -13.91
N ASN A 557 -15.55 -13.82 -14.12
CA ASN A 557 -14.93 -14.16 -15.40
C ASN A 557 -15.37 -15.54 -15.91
N GLN A 558 -16.67 -15.80 -15.95
CA GLN A 558 -17.27 -17.01 -16.55
C GLN A 558 -16.64 -18.34 -16.05
N GLY A 559 -16.20 -18.36 -14.82
CA GLY A 559 -15.59 -19.53 -14.19
C GLY A 559 -14.07 -19.65 -14.38
N LEU A 560 -13.45 -18.73 -15.08
CA LEU A 560 -12.00 -18.70 -15.24
C LEU A 560 -11.34 -17.99 -14.04
N GLY A 561 -10.51 -18.73 -13.30
CA GLY A 561 -9.58 -18.17 -12.36
C GLY A 561 -8.43 -17.46 -13.08
N VAL A 562 -7.84 -16.49 -12.44
CA VAL A 562 -6.69 -15.74 -12.97
C VAL A 562 -5.63 -15.55 -11.89
N ARG A 563 -4.34 -15.70 -12.25
CA ARG A 563 -3.25 -15.46 -11.32
C ARG A 563 -2.98 -13.96 -11.15
N PRO A 564 -2.86 -13.45 -9.91
CA PRO A 564 -2.52 -12.06 -9.69
C PRO A 564 -1.14 -11.71 -10.28
N ARG A 565 -1.05 -10.53 -10.92
CA ARG A 565 0.19 -9.99 -11.48
C ARG A 565 0.47 -8.63 -10.84
N ILE A 566 1.55 -8.54 -10.08
CA ILE A 566 2.05 -7.29 -9.48
C ILE A 566 3.17 -6.75 -10.36
N ILE A 567 4.16 -7.58 -10.70
CA ILE A 567 5.24 -7.28 -11.63
C ILE A 567 4.89 -7.93 -12.97
N THR A 568 4.86 -7.14 -14.04
CA THR A 568 4.54 -7.62 -15.38
C THR A 568 5.78 -7.96 -16.20
N SER A 569 6.87 -7.19 -16.05
CA SER A 569 8.15 -7.50 -16.66
C SER A 569 9.33 -6.87 -15.94
N ILE A 570 10.51 -7.44 -16.10
CA ILE A 570 11.79 -6.95 -15.58
C ILE A 570 12.78 -6.95 -16.74
N THR A 571 13.45 -5.82 -16.97
CA THR A 571 14.57 -5.71 -17.93
C THR A 571 15.81 -5.18 -17.23
N ASP A 572 16.99 -5.63 -17.70
CA ASP A 572 18.25 -5.11 -17.22
C ASP A 572 18.60 -3.73 -17.83
N ASN A 573 19.72 -3.15 -17.45
CA ASN A 573 20.21 -1.87 -17.95
C ASN A 573 20.58 -1.88 -19.45
N ASN A 574 20.73 -3.05 -20.06
CA ASN A 574 21.02 -3.22 -21.49
C ASN A 574 19.72 -3.43 -22.30
N GLY A 575 18.56 -3.45 -21.64
CA GLY A 575 17.27 -3.72 -22.27
C GLY A 575 16.95 -5.19 -22.49
N ARG A 576 17.78 -6.12 -21.97
CA ARG A 576 17.49 -7.55 -22.01
C ARG A 576 16.34 -7.85 -21.05
N GLU A 577 15.30 -8.53 -21.55
CA GLU A 577 14.20 -9.01 -20.71
C GLU A 577 14.68 -10.18 -19.85
N LEU A 578 14.59 -10.00 -18.52
CA LEU A 578 14.94 -11.03 -17.53
C LEU A 578 13.73 -11.81 -17.08
N TYR A 579 12.55 -11.18 -17.12
CA TYR A 579 11.30 -11.79 -16.68
C TYR A 579 10.11 -11.12 -17.38
N ARG A 580 9.13 -11.95 -17.74
CA ARG A 580 7.79 -11.52 -18.17
C ARG A 580 6.76 -12.47 -17.56
N GLN A 581 5.74 -11.93 -16.92
CA GLN A 581 4.64 -12.73 -16.41
C GLN A 581 3.51 -12.77 -17.45
N ASP A 582 3.29 -13.92 -18.04
CA ASP A 582 2.15 -14.14 -18.92
C ASP A 582 0.85 -14.24 -18.14
N ILE A 583 -0.27 -13.93 -18.81
CA ILE A 583 -1.60 -14.08 -18.23
C ILE A 583 -1.89 -15.57 -18.12
N GLN A 584 -2.14 -16.05 -16.89
CA GLN A 584 -2.45 -17.44 -16.61
C GLN A 584 -3.89 -17.57 -16.16
N HIS A 585 -4.66 -18.37 -16.91
CA HIS A 585 -6.04 -18.73 -16.56
C HIS A 585 -6.15 -20.23 -16.31
N TRP A 586 -7.11 -20.58 -15.49
CA TRP A 586 -7.54 -21.99 -15.32
C TRP A 586 -9.05 -22.07 -15.11
N GLN A 587 -9.65 -23.21 -15.44
CA GLN A 587 -11.07 -23.41 -15.24
C GLN A 587 -11.34 -23.76 -13.78
N ALA A 588 -11.87 -22.82 -13.00
CA ALA A 588 -12.25 -23.01 -11.61
C ALA A 588 -13.72 -23.46 -11.44
N HIS A 589 -14.61 -23.01 -12.34
CA HIS A 589 -16.04 -23.37 -12.40
C HIS A 589 -16.49 -23.52 -13.85
N THR A 590 -17.66 -24.14 -14.04
CA THR A 590 -18.37 -24.00 -15.31
C THR A 590 -18.89 -22.57 -15.46
N PRO A 591 -19.02 -22.03 -16.68
CA PRO A 591 -19.60 -20.69 -16.90
C PRO A 591 -21.00 -20.56 -16.28
N GLN A 592 -21.77 -21.61 -16.30
CA GLN A 592 -23.10 -21.66 -15.72
C GLN A 592 -23.09 -21.54 -14.20
N ASN A 593 -22.19 -22.25 -13.48
CA ASN A 593 -22.03 -22.12 -12.03
C ASN A 593 -21.60 -20.70 -11.69
N ALA A 594 -20.60 -20.15 -12.40
CA ALA A 594 -20.12 -18.78 -12.19
C ALA A 594 -21.24 -17.74 -12.33
N TYR A 595 -22.08 -17.87 -13.35
CA TYR A 595 -23.24 -16.99 -13.52
C TYR A 595 -24.27 -17.12 -12.41
N GLN A 596 -24.62 -18.32 -12.02
CA GLN A 596 -25.53 -18.53 -10.90
C GLN A 596 -24.99 -17.91 -9.62
N MET A 597 -23.70 -18.10 -9.36
CA MET A 597 -23.02 -17.48 -8.22
C MET A 597 -23.00 -15.94 -8.31
N ALA A 598 -22.69 -15.38 -9.47
CA ALA A 598 -22.72 -13.93 -9.67
C ALA A 598 -24.13 -13.36 -9.42
N THR A 599 -25.17 -14.06 -9.88
CA THR A 599 -26.59 -13.69 -9.64
C THR A 599 -26.94 -13.75 -8.14
N LEU A 600 -26.52 -14.79 -7.44
CA LEU A 600 -26.70 -14.90 -5.99
C LEU A 600 -25.99 -13.78 -5.25
N LEU A 601 -24.75 -13.47 -5.62
CA LEU A 601 -23.95 -12.43 -5.02
C LEU A 601 -24.43 -11.00 -5.35
N LYS A 602 -25.04 -10.80 -6.53
CA LYS A 602 -25.76 -9.57 -6.87
C LYS A 602 -26.92 -9.31 -5.90
N ASN A 603 -27.67 -10.34 -5.53
CA ASN A 603 -28.76 -10.22 -4.56
C ASN A 603 -28.24 -9.81 -3.16
N VAL A 604 -27.07 -10.30 -2.74
CA VAL A 604 -26.43 -9.87 -1.48
C VAL A 604 -26.21 -8.36 -1.45
N VAL A 605 -25.82 -7.76 -2.59
CA VAL A 605 -25.60 -6.31 -2.71
C VAL A 605 -26.91 -5.56 -2.90
N ASN A 606 -27.86 -6.10 -3.66
CA ASN A 606 -29.12 -5.39 -3.96
C ASN A 606 -30.07 -5.34 -2.76
N SER A 607 -30.19 -6.42 -2.00
CA SER A 607 -31.19 -6.54 -0.94
C SER A 607 -30.69 -7.17 0.35
N GLY A 608 -29.40 -7.56 0.40
CA GLY A 608 -28.83 -8.28 1.52
C GLY A 608 -27.83 -7.48 2.35
N THR A 609 -26.93 -8.22 2.99
CA THR A 609 -25.91 -7.72 3.91
C THR A 609 -24.90 -6.77 3.26
N GLY A 610 -24.75 -6.83 1.93
CA GLY A 610 -23.82 -6.02 1.14
C GLY A 610 -24.38 -4.71 0.59
N SER A 611 -25.60 -4.30 0.97
CA SER A 611 -26.30 -3.17 0.34
C SER A 611 -25.57 -1.82 0.35
N ARG A 612 -24.63 -1.62 1.27
CA ARG A 612 -23.79 -0.39 1.34
C ARG A 612 -22.64 -0.38 0.34
N ALA A 613 -22.41 -1.48 -0.39
CA ALA A 613 -21.43 -1.56 -1.46
C ALA A 613 -21.98 -1.15 -2.83
N ARG A 614 -23.28 -0.83 -2.94
CA ARG A 614 -23.88 -0.40 -4.21
C ARG A 614 -23.17 0.82 -4.78
N VAL A 615 -22.91 0.80 -6.09
CA VAL A 615 -22.39 1.89 -6.89
C VAL A 615 -23.49 2.32 -7.85
N ASP A 616 -23.83 3.59 -7.86
CA ASP A 616 -24.93 4.13 -8.65
C ASP A 616 -24.62 3.94 -10.15
N GLY A 617 -25.61 3.44 -10.89
CA GLY A 617 -25.47 3.17 -12.34
C GLY A 617 -24.77 1.86 -12.69
N HIS A 618 -24.19 1.13 -11.71
CA HIS A 618 -23.39 -0.07 -11.98
C HIS A 618 -23.95 -1.31 -11.26
N VAL A 619 -23.74 -2.48 -11.88
CA VAL A 619 -24.10 -3.76 -11.29
C VAL A 619 -22.92 -4.33 -10.52
N ILE A 620 -23.07 -4.45 -9.21
CA ILE A 620 -22.08 -5.01 -8.31
C ILE A 620 -22.62 -6.30 -7.70
N ALA A 621 -21.80 -7.34 -7.71
CA ALA A 621 -21.99 -8.57 -6.96
C ALA A 621 -20.93 -8.67 -5.86
N GLY A 622 -21.24 -9.34 -4.74
CA GLY A 622 -20.23 -9.44 -3.67
C GLY A 622 -20.76 -10.07 -2.40
N LYS A 623 -19.85 -10.26 -1.44
CA LYS A 623 -20.16 -10.89 -0.15
C LYS A 623 -19.46 -10.17 1.00
N THR A 624 -20.23 -9.98 2.07
CA THR A 624 -19.71 -9.51 3.36
C THR A 624 -19.10 -10.65 4.15
N GLY A 625 -18.02 -10.38 4.87
CA GLY A 625 -17.44 -11.26 5.87
C GLY A 625 -17.37 -10.57 7.22
N THR A 626 -17.53 -11.33 8.29
CA THR A 626 -17.31 -10.89 9.66
C THR A 626 -16.82 -12.10 10.43
N SER A 627 -15.68 -11.98 11.10
CA SER A 627 -15.19 -13.04 11.97
C SER A 627 -15.90 -13.00 13.33
N ASN A 628 -15.67 -14.02 14.16
CA ASN A 628 -16.21 -14.07 15.51
C ASN A 628 -15.85 -12.82 16.30
N ASP A 629 -16.74 -12.40 17.19
CA ASP A 629 -16.59 -11.24 18.06
C ASP A 629 -16.31 -9.90 17.33
N GLU A 630 -16.65 -9.85 16.02
CA GLU A 630 -16.47 -8.66 15.18
C GLU A 630 -14.98 -8.20 15.15
N ASN A 631 -14.04 -9.16 15.15
CA ASN A 631 -12.60 -8.84 15.11
C ASN A 631 -12.14 -8.40 13.71
N ASP A 632 -12.70 -9.02 12.67
CA ASP A 632 -12.37 -8.73 11.28
C ASP A 632 -13.66 -8.44 10.48
N ALA A 633 -13.62 -7.40 9.68
CA ALA A 633 -14.69 -7.01 8.76
C ALA A 633 -14.19 -7.08 7.31
N TRP A 634 -14.93 -7.79 6.46
CA TRP A 634 -14.60 -8.03 5.07
C TRP A 634 -15.72 -7.65 4.12
N PHE A 635 -15.33 -7.22 2.94
CA PHE A 635 -16.20 -7.19 1.78
C PHE A 635 -15.38 -7.53 0.53
N VAL A 636 -15.81 -8.53 -0.23
CA VAL A 636 -15.26 -8.83 -1.55
C VAL A 636 -16.37 -8.68 -2.56
N GLY A 637 -16.18 -7.81 -3.53
CA GLY A 637 -17.17 -7.52 -4.56
C GLY A 637 -16.53 -7.34 -5.93
N PHE A 638 -17.35 -7.47 -6.96
CA PHE A 638 -16.90 -7.42 -8.34
C PHE A 638 -17.95 -6.86 -9.30
N SER A 639 -17.50 -6.30 -10.40
CA SER A 639 -18.15 -6.15 -11.69
C SER A 639 -17.48 -7.12 -12.69
N PRO A 640 -17.94 -7.24 -13.94
CA PRO A 640 -17.34 -8.16 -14.90
C PRO A 640 -15.82 -8.00 -15.07
N SER A 641 -15.30 -6.77 -15.04
CA SER A 641 -13.89 -6.46 -15.33
C SER A 641 -13.00 -6.39 -14.10
N LEU A 642 -13.55 -6.16 -12.90
CA LEU A 642 -12.74 -5.83 -11.73
C LEU A 642 -13.29 -6.47 -10.45
N VAL A 643 -12.42 -7.16 -9.72
CA VAL A 643 -12.69 -7.67 -8.36
C VAL A 643 -11.95 -6.80 -7.35
N THR A 644 -12.62 -6.44 -6.26
CA THR A 644 -12.03 -5.67 -5.17
C THR A 644 -12.35 -6.31 -3.82
N GLY A 645 -11.32 -6.55 -3.04
CA GLY A 645 -11.41 -7.02 -1.65
C GLY A 645 -11.01 -5.94 -0.67
N VAL A 646 -11.78 -5.79 0.39
CA VAL A 646 -11.52 -4.88 1.50
C VAL A 646 -11.51 -5.67 2.81
N TYR A 647 -10.47 -5.49 3.56
CA TYR A 647 -10.28 -6.01 4.92
C TYR A 647 -10.13 -4.86 5.91
N VAL A 648 -10.71 -4.99 7.09
CA VAL A 648 -10.54 -4.07 8.23
C VAL A 648 -10.43 -4.88 9.52
N GLY A 649 -9.40 -4.61 10.31
CA GLY A 649 -9.11 -5.28 11.57
C GLY A 649 -7.96 -4.64 12.34
N PHE A 650 -7.74 -5.03 13.57
CA PHE A 650 -6.55 -4.65 14.33
C PHE A 650 -5.43 -5.67 14.11
N ASP A 651 -4.18 -5.24 14.18
CA ASP A 651 -3.02 -6.15 14.07
C ASP A 651 -3.03 -7.19 15.20
N GLN A 652 -3.29 -6.74 16.41
CA GLN A 652 -3.60 -7.62 17.53
C GLN A 652 -5.09 -7.90 17.58
N LEU A 653 -5.45 -9.17 17.74
CA LEU A 653 -6.85 -9.61 17.70
C LEU A 653 -7.67 -8.93 18.79
N GLN A 654 -8.59 -8.07 18.38
CA GLN A 654 -9.54 -7.39 19.24
C GLN A 654 -10.77 -6.93 18.43
N SER A 655 -11.91 -6.82 19.11
CA SER A 655 -13.17 -6.43 18.48
C SER A 655 -13.11 -5.02 17.89
N LEU A 656 -13.63 -4.87 16.67
CA LEU A 656 -13.88 -3.57 16.03
C LEU A 656 -14.99 -2.77 16.73
N GLY A 657 -15.81 -3.43 17.53
CA GLY A 657 -16.93 -2.85 18.26
C GLY A 657 -18.28 -3.38 17.79
N LYS A 658 -19.26 -3.25 18.66
CA LYS A 658 -20.61 -3.79 18.41
C LYS A 658 -21.22 -3.25 17.13
N GLN A 659 -21.66 -4.13 16.25
CA GLN A 659 -22.25 -3.88 14.94
C GLN A 659 -21.23 -3.37 13.87
N GLU A 660 -19.93 -3.41 14.12
CA GLU A 660 -18.91 -3.11 13.12
C GLU A 660 -18.62 -4.37 12.28
N GLN A 661 -19.54 -4.68 11.38
CA GLN A 661 -19.53 -5.85 10.50
C GLN A 661 -19.07 -5.47 9.09
N GLY A 662 -18.73 -6.45 8.27
CA GLY A 662 -18.32 -6.24 6.88
C GLY A 662 -19.26 -5.36 6.08
N GLY A 663 -20.58 -5.54 6.24
CA GLY A 663 -21.57 -4.70 5.56
C GLY A 663 -21.66 -3.24 6.02
N ARG A 664 -21.17 -2.93 7.23
CA ARG A 664 -21.19 -1.56 7.79
C ARG A 664 -19.81 -0.89 7.76
N THR A 665 -18.75 -1.67 7.73
CA THR A 665 -17.37 -1.19 7.85
C THR A 665 -16.62 -1.33 6.53
N ALA A 666 -16.55 -2.54 5.94
CA ALA A 666 -15.78 -2.79 4.72
C ALA A 666 -16.55 -2.42 3.44
N ALA A 667 -17.87 -2.70 3.36
CA ALA A 667 -18.67 -2.40 2.18
C ALA A 667 -18.73 -0.90 1.81
N PRO A 668 -18.79 0.06 2.76
CA PRO A 668 -18.66 1.49 2.42
C PRO A 668 -17.30 1.85 1.82
N ILE A 669 -16.19 1.25 2.30
CA ILE A 669 -14.84 1.48 1.75
C ILE A 669 -14.78 1.02 0.29
N PHE A 670 -15.31 -0.17 0.00
CA PHE A 670 -15.47 -0.67 -1.36
C PHE A 670 -16.22 0.35 -2.23
N ARG A 671 -17.39 0.84 -1.77
CA ARG A 671 -18.16 1.84 -2.49
C ARG A 671 -17.38 3.13 -2.71
N TYR A 672 -16.66 3.65 -1.71
CA TYR A 672 -15.87 4.87 -1.85
C TYR A 672 -14.81 4.75 -2.95
N TYR A 673 -14.19 3.60 -3.06
CA TYR A 673 -13.22 3.32 -4.12
C TYR A 673 -13.91 3.17 -5.47
N ARG A 674 -14.85 2.22 -5.58
CA ARG A 674 -15.47 1.85 -6.85
C ARG A 674 -16.28 3.00 -7.48
N SER A 675 -16.92 3.85 -6.69
CA SER A 675 -17.61 5.02 -7.20
C SER A 675 -16.70 6.07 -7.87
N GLN A 676 -15.38 5.97 -7.71
CA GLN A 676 -14.43 6.89 -8.34
C GLN A 676 -13.85 6.33 -9.63
N ILE A 677 -13.88 5.00 -9.80
CA ILE A 677 -13.14 4.34 -10.88
C ILE A 677 -13.99 3.43 -11.77
N GLU A 678 -15.23 3.15 -11.40
CA GLU A 678 -16.06 2.20 -12.15
C GLU A 678 -16.30 2.64 -13.59
N ASP A 679 -16.44 3.94 -13.84
CA ASP A 679 -16.62 4.53 -15.18
C ASP A 679 -15.37 4.38 -16.07
N LEU A 680 -14.20 4.01 -15.54
CA LEU A 680 -13.00 3.68 -16.31
C LEU A 680 -13.17 2.37 -17.10
N TYR A 681 -14.04 1.50 -16.61
CA TYR A 681 -14.36 0.23 -17.22
C TYR A 681 -15.67 0.40 -17.99
N ASN A 682 -15.65 0.27 -19.30
CA ASN A 682 -16.86 0.28 -20.15
C ASN A 682 -17.65 -1.02 -19.98
N ASP A 683 -17.88 -1.41 -18.75
CA ASP A 683 -18.65 -2.61 -18.42
C ASP A 683 -20.09 -2.40 -18.86
N GLN A 684 -20.57 -3.31 -19.69
CA GLN A 684 -21.99 -3.38 -20.03
C GLN A 684 -22.80 -3.42 -18.72
N PRO A 685 -23.91 -2.70 -18.61
CA PRO A 685 -24.73 -2.72 -17.40
C PRO A 685 -25.31 -4.12 -17.18
N GLY A 686 -24.58 -4.93 -16.46
CA GLY A 686 -25.02 -6.25 -16.04
C GLY A 686 -23.98 -7.34 -16.25
N ILE A 687 -23.98 -8.29 -15.31
CA ILE A 687 -23.36 -9.60 -15.50
C ILE A 687 -24.25 -10.31 -16.51
N THR A 688 -23.88 -10.27 -17.78
CA THR A 688 -24.67 -10.84 -18.87
C THR A 688 -24.38 -12.33 -19.01
N MET A 689 -25.40 -13.11 -19.32
CA MET A 689 -25.28 -14.48 -19.74
C MET A 689 -25.58 -14.63 -21.23
N GLN A 690 -25.00 -15.69 -21.81
CA GLN A 690 -25.54 -16.23 -23.07
C GLN A 690 -27.01 -16.63 -22.85
N ASP A 691 -27.86 -16.18 -23.76
CA ASP A 691 -29.31 -16.45 -23.72
C ASP A 691 -29.62 -17.96 -23.50
N GLY A 692 -30.47 -18.27 -22.55
CA GLY A 692 -31.03 -19.61 -22.33
C GLY A 692 -30.55 -20.37 -21.07
N LEU A 693 -29.64 -19.82 -20.27
CA LEU A 693 -29.11 -20.49 -19.06
C LEU A 693 -29.64 -19.94 -17.73
N ALA A 694 -30.71 -19.15 -17.72
CA ALA A 694 -31.29 -18.58 -16.51
C ALA A 694 -31.77 -19.65 -15.53
N PHE A 695 -31.18 -19.75 -14.35
CA PHE A 695 -31.61 -20.56 -13.21
C PHE A 695 -31.91 -22.06 -13.48
N GLN A 696 -31.51 -22.59 -14.61
CA GLN A 696 -31.59 -24.07 -14.83
C GLN A 696 -30.40 -24.68 -14.07
N GLY A 697 -30.71 -25.56 -13.11
CA GLY A 697 -29.72 -26.40 -12.46
C GLY A 697 -28.95 -27.21 -13.51
N VAL A 698 -27.63 -27.28 -13.39
CA VAL A 698 -26.88 -28.32 -14.11
C VAL A 698 -27.46 -29.64 -13.62
N PRO A 699 -27.81 -30.60 -14.52
CA PRO A 699 -28.07 -31.96 -14.09
C PRO A 699 -26.78 -32.46 -13.40
N GLY A 700 -26.71 -32.28 -12.09
CA GLY A 700 -25.72 -32.94 -11.28
C GLY A 700 -26.00 -34.44 -11.19
N PRO A 701 -25.08 -35.24 -10.69
CA PRO A 701 -25.38 -36.59 -10.29
C PRO A 701 -26.61 -36.54 -9.40
N GLY A 702 -27.63 -37.30 -9.74
CA GLY A 702 -28.94 -37.23 -9.09
C GLY A 702 -28.83 -37.38 -7.57
N LEU A 703 -29.88 -37.01 -6.85
CA LEU A 703 -29.96 -37.09 -5.39
C LEU A 703 -29.50 -38.46 -4.82
N SER A 704 -29.64 -39.53 -5.61
CA SER A 704 -29.12 -40.87 -5.28
C SER A 704 -27.59 -40.96 -5.16
N ALA A 705 -26.84 -40.10 -5.84
CA ALA A 705 -25.36 -40.05 -5.69
C ALA A 705 -24.91 -39.28 -4.45
N ILE A 706 -25.75 -38.38 -3.96
CA ILE A 706 -25.50 -37.62 -2.73
C ILE A 706 -25.76 -38.46 -1.48
N ASP A 707 -26.79 -39.32 -1.53
CA ASP A 707 -27.13 -40.23 -0.42
C ASP A 707 -26.10 -41.35 -0.27
N ASN A 708 -25.46 -41.78 -1.37
CA ASN A 708 -24.40 -42.81 -1.34
C ASN A 708 -23.01 -42.26 -0.92
N ALA A 709 -22.79 -40.94 -0.97
CA ALA A 709 -21.54 -40.33 -0.51
C ALA A 709 -21.47 -40.17 1.02
N SER A 710 -22.56 -40.44 1.75
CA SER A 710 -22.62 -40.34 3.21
C SER A 710 -22.22 -41.62 3.96
N GLU A 711 -22.02 -42.75 3.25
CA GLU A 711 -21.79 -44.04 3.92
C GLU A 711 -20.39 -44.64 3.83
N ASP A 712 -19.39 -44.04 3.11
CA ASP A 712 -18.04 -44.62 3.12
C ASP A 712 -16.92 -43.62 2.90
N PRO A 713 -16.17 -43.19 3.95
CA PRO A 713 -15.02 -42.30 3.80
C PRO A 713 -13.73 -43.04 3.39
N ALA A 714 -13.72 -44.33 3.07
CA ALA A 714 -12.48 -45.10 3.04
C ALA A 714 -12.03 -45.66 1.69
N THR A 715 -12.80 -45.60 0.60
CA THR A 715 -12.36 -46.20 -0.68
C THR A 715 -12.74 -45.35 -1.89
N GLY A 716 -11.77 -44.68 -2.48
CA GLY A 716 -11.96 -44.00 -3.77
C GLY A 716 -10.82 -43.05 -4.16
N SER A 717 -9.60 -43.61 -4.22
CA SER A 717 -8.50 -42.95 -4.91
C SER A 717 -8.71 -43.00 -6.41
N SER A 718 -9.17 -41.91 -7.00
CA SER A 718 -8.92 -41.61 -8.41
C SER A 718 -8.50 -40.17 -8.51
N THR A 719 -7.20 -39.96 -8.47
CA THR A 719 -6.50 -38.71 -8.80
C THR A 719 -6.74 -38.39 -10.28
N PRO A 720 -7.24 -37.19 -10.62
CA PRO A 720 -7.04 -36.67 -11.95
C PRO A 720 -5.56 -36.27 -12.07
N THR A 721 -4.84 -36.85 -13.01
CA THR A 721 -3.49 -36.49 -13.41
C THR A 721 -3.46 -35.00 -13.76
N ALA A 722 -2.59 -34.26 -13.06
CA ALA A 722 -2.20 -32.92 -13.45
C ALA A 722 -1.42 -32.99 -14.78
N PRO A 723 -1.57 -32.01 -15.68
CA PRO A 723 -0.75 -31.99 -16.88
C PRO A 723 0.73 -31.74 -16.49
N ASP A 724 1.59 -32.58 -17.07
CA ASP A 724 3.03 -32.52 -16.97
C ASP A 724 3.54 -31.25 -17.65
N THR A 725 4.16 -30.34 -16.90
CA THR A 725 4.82 -29.15 -17.45
C THR A 725 6.29 -29.17 -17.04
N SER A 726 7.13 -29.70 -17.92
CA SER A 726 8.57 -29.55 -17.86
C SER A 726 8.98 -28.18 -18.41
N GLY A 727 9.21 -27.21 -17.51
CA GLY A 727 9.76 -25.89 -17.84
C GLY A 727 10.34 -25.24 -16.58
N GLY A 728 11.67 -25.27 -16.45
CA GLY A 728 12.38 -24.95 -15.20
C GLY A 728 12.37 -23.50 -14.71
N GLY A 729 11.62 -22.59 -15.34
CA GLY A 729 11.45 -21.22 -14.86
C GLY A 729 10.08 -20.93 -14.23
N GLU A 730 9.09 -21.75 -14.54
CA GLU A 730 7.72 -21.58 -14.08
C GLU A 730 7.49 -22.08 -12.64
N ASP A 731 8.26 -23.05 -12.18
CA ASP A 731 8.08 -23.65 -10.86
C ASP A 731 8.53 -22.73 -9.70
N LEU A 732 9.49 -21.84 -9.94
CA LEU A 732 9.97 -20.93 -8.90
C LEU A 732 8.95 -19.83 -8.58
N MET A 733 8.20 -19.36 -9.57
CA MET A 733 7.13 -18.37 -9.34
C MET A 733 5.88 -18.98 -8.70
N ARG A 734 5.68 -20.29 -8.80
CA ARG A 734 4.62 -21.01 -8.05
C ARG A 734 4.81 -20.95 -6.54
N GLN A 735 6.02 -20.69 -6.06
CA GLN A 735 6.32 -20.54 -4.63
C GLN A 735 6.15 -19.11 -4.13
N MET A 736 6.10 -18.12 -5.02
CA MET A 736 6.01 -16.69 -4.65
C MET A 736 4.57 -16.16 -4.49
N PHE A 737 3.54 -16.91 -4.94
CA PHE A 737 2.14 -16.48 -4.87
C PHE A 737 1.23 -17.51 -4.22
#